data_493c6834ec472019c7a28b06f738d7f6
#
_entry.id   493c6834ec472019c7a28b06f738d7f6
#
_cell.length_a   1.000
_cell.length_b   1.000
_cell.length_c   1.000
_cell.angle_alpha   90.00
_cell.angle_beta   90.00
_cell.angle_gamma   90.00
#
_symmetry.space_group_name_H-M   'P 1'
#
loop_
_entity.id
_entity.type
_entity.pdbx_description
1 polymer ?
#
loop_
_entity_poly.entity_id
_entity_poly.type
_entity_poly.pdbx_seq_one_letter_code
_entity_poly.pdbx_strand_id
1 'polypeptide(L)'
;PIVAGTNGIAPIFLTTVDVTGGIGLDLKNWVKKTDENGEIVRDANGDPVLEEAYSVATGTVLTIDTKAKKLYNGSEELADVSASFTPQKMEFMKAGGSYAVVFGKQLQSFAARTLGTKAPAVYAASKEVSHEGQGLTAVEKIFNRNAVGVNSDAPLHAGSDVRVKVNIVGSQDTTGPMTCQELESMAASTISPVVDGAYQSGCHTASVWDKKAQANIPKLMSFMNNFGVITARDPKGVYHAMTDVIHKVLNDITVDDRAIIIGGDSHTRMSKGVAFGADSGTVALALATGEAAMPIPESVKVTFKGSMKEHMDFRDVVHATQAQMLKQFSGENVFQGRVIEVQIGTLLADQAFTFTDWSAEMKAKASICISNDETMIASLELAKSRIQIMIDKGMDNEANMLQGLIDLADKRIAEIKSGEEPALAPDDNAKYYAEVVIDLDQIDEPMIADPDVNNEDVSKRYTHDVIRPVSYYDGKPVDLGFVGSCMVHKGDMQIIAQMLRNLEKLNGSVEFKAPLVVAPPTYNIVDELKAEGDWDVLAKYAGFQFDDAKPKEAARTKYDNILYLERPGCNLCMGNQEKAEPGDTVIATSTRLFQGRVVADSAEKKGESLLGSTPLVVLSTVLGRFPTTEEYKQAVAGIDLTKFAPPSEDLAVKPKFEADVAVKRV
;
A
#
# COMPACT_ATOMS: atom_id res chain seq x y z
N PRO A 1 -21.00 13.63 -11.67
CA PRO A 1 -19.87 14.47 -12.08
C PRO A 1 -19.01 13.78 -13.12
N ILE A 2 -18.36 14.55 -13.99
CA ILE A 2 -17.36 14.05 -14.93
C ILE A 2 -16.02 14.62 -14.50
N VAL A 3 -15.03 13.74 -14.34
CA VAL A 3 -13.67 14.12 -13.96
C VAL A 3 -12.73 13.63 -15.04
N ALA A 4 -11.96 14.53 -15.61
CA ALA A 4 -10.92 14.22 -16.57
C ALA A 4 -9.54 14.47 -15.95
N GLY A 5 -8.63 13.52 -16.04
CA GLY A 5 -7.25 13.63 -15.58
C GLY A 5 -6.27 13.37 -16.71
N THR A 6 -5.11 13.98 -16.62
CA THR A 6 -3.98 13.79 -17.55
C THR A 6 -2.87 13.03 -16.84
N ASN A 7 -2.16 12.17 -17.54
CA ASN A 7 -1.11 11.29 -16.98
C ASN A 7 -1.59 10.34 -15.86
N GLY A 8 -2.86 9.96 -15.91
CA GLY A 8 -3.48 9.05 -14.97
C GLY A 8 -4.23 9.74 -13.83
N ILE A 9 -5.40 9.23 -13.52
CA ILE A 9 -6.15 9.60 -12.31
C ILE A 9 -5.68 8.70 -11.18
N ALA A 10 -5.42 9.29 -10.00
CA ALA A 10 -5.04 8.49 -8.82
C ALA A 10 -6.10 7.40 -8.56
N PRO A 11 -5.70 6.13 -8.38
CA PRO A 11 -6.63 4.99 -8.31
C PRO A 11 -7.75 5.16 -7.27
N ILE A 12 -7.42 5.68 -6.07
CA ILE A 12 -8.41 5.91 -5.01
C ILE A 12 -9.42 7.00 -5.42
N PHE A 13 -8.97 8.04 -6.10
CA PHE A 13 -9.86 9.11 -6.56
C PHE A 13 -10.77 8.62 -7.70
N LEU A 14 -10.25 7.81 -8.61
CA LEU A 14 -11.05 7.19 -9.66
C LEU A 14 -12.12 6.28 -9.05
N THR A 15 -11.78 5.49 -8.02
CA THR A 15 -12.74 4.68 -7.28
C THR A 15 -13.83 5.56 -6.66
N THR A 16 -13.47 6.69 -6.03
CA THR A 16 -14.45 7.64 -5.47
C THR A 16 -15.43 8.14 -6.53
N VAL A 17 -14.91 8.50 -7.71
CA VAL A 17 -15.76 8.95 -8.83
C VAL A 17 -16.71 7.83 -9.28
N ASP A 18 -16.22 6.62 -9.43
CA ASP A 18 -17.00 5.45 -9.88
C ASP A 18 -18.12 5.11 -8.86
N VAL A 19 -17.79 5.02 -7.56
CA VAL A 19 -18.78 4.65 -6.52
C VAL A 19 -19.84 5.72 -6.27
N THR A 20 -19.56 6.98 -6.57
CA THR A 20 -20.53 8.08 -6.50
C THR A 20 -21.38 8.21 -7.77
N GLY A 21 -21.24 7.29 -8.73
CA GLY A 21 -21.96 7.35 -10.01
C GLY A 21 -21.43 8.42 -10.96
N GLY A 22 -20.20 8.86 -10.78
CA GLY A 22 -19.51 9.77 -11.68
C GLY A 22 -18.85 9.06 -12.86
N ILE A 23 -18.20 9.82 -13.73
CA ILE A 23 -17.41 9.32 -14.85
C ILE A 23 -15.99 9.85 -14.69
N GLY A 24 -15.04 8.93 -14.54
CA GLY A 24 -13.61 9.23 -14.59
C GLY A 24 -13.10 9.03 -16.02
N LEU A 25 -12.48 10.04 -16.59
CA LEU A 25 -11.84 9.99 -17.91
C LEU A 25 -10.33 10.12 -17.71
N ASP A 26 -9.61 9.04 -17.95
CA ASP A 26 -8.15 9.07 -17.95
C ASP A 26 -7.66 9.48 -19.34
N LEU A 27 -7.32 10.75 -19.47
CA LEU A 27 -6.88 11.36 -20.71
C LEU A 27 -5.35 11.47 -20.68
N LYS A 28 -4.67 10.81 -21.61
CA LYS A 28 -3.21 10.90 -21.74
C LYS A 28 -2.84 12.14 -22.52
N ASN A 29 -2.18 13.11 -21.88
CA ASN A 29 -1.65 14.30 -22.56
C ASN A 29 -0.29 14.05 -23.23
N TRP A 30 0.46 13.13 -22.70
CA TRP A 30 1.80 12.82 -23.17
C TRP A 30 1.85 11.44 -23.77
N VAL A 31 2.30 11.36 -25.02
CA VAL A 31 2.52 10.10 -25.74
C VAL A 31 3.97 9.98 -26.11
N LYS A 32 4.45 8.75 -26.34
CA LYS A 32 5.79 8.52 -26.87
C LYS A 32 5.83 9.09 -28.28
N LYS A 33 6.79 10.01 -28.52
CA LYS A 33 7.02 10.55 -29.86
C LYS A 33 7.45 9.44 -30.80
N THR A 34 6.83 9.38 -31.98
CA THR A 34 7.24 8.45 -33.04
C THR A 34 7.82 9.21 -34.22
N ASP A 35 8.76 8.59 -34.93
CA ASP A 35 9.30 9.12 -36.19
C ASP A 35 8.35 8.83 -37.37
N GLU A 36 8.81 9.20 -38.58
CA GLU A 36 8.06 9.02 -39.83
C GLU A 36 7.75 7.54 -40.17
N ASN A 37 8.49 6.59 -39.54
CA ASN A 37 8.32 5.16 -39.71
C ASN A 37 7.45 4.52 -38.60
N GLY A 38 7.01 5.33 -37.60
CA GLY A 38 6.26 4.86 -36.44
C GLY A 38 7.13 4.29 -35.32
N GLU A 39 8.45 4.47 -35.39
CA GLU A 39 9.39 4.05 -34.36
C GLU A 39 9.50 5.09 -33.22
N ILE A 40 9.64 4.61 -31.97
CA ILE A 40 9.74 5.49 -30.81
C ILE A 40 11.05 6.27 -30.85
N VAL A 41 10.95 7.60 -30.90
CA VAL A 41 12.09 8.50 -30.78
C VAL A 41 12.64 8.43 -29.36
N ARG A 42 13.97 8.25 -29.27
CA ARG A 42 14.67 8.19 -27.98
C ARG A 42 15.65 9.34 -27.84
N ASP A 43 15.85 9.78 -26.59
CA ASP A 43 16.86 10.79 -26.25
C ASP A 43 18.28 10.18 -26.22
N ALA A 44 19.27 11.02 -25.86
CA ALA A 44 20.67 10.60 -25.79
C ALA A 44 20.93 9.50 -24.72
N ASN A 45 20.04 9.31 -23.76
CA ASN A 45 20.13 8.31 -22.71
C ASN A 45 19.39 7.02 -23.10
N GLY A 46 18.71 6.99 -24.25
CA GLY A 46 17.91 5.88 -24.72
C GLY A 46 16.47 5.89 -24.21
N ASP A 47 16.04 6.96 -23.52
CA ASP A 47 14.69 7.10 -23.01
C ASP A 47 13.72 7.59 -24.08
N PRO A 48 12.45 7.12 -24.08
CA PRO A 48 11.44 7.60 -25.01
C PRO A 48 11.20 9.10 -24.86
N VAL A 49 11.33 9.84 -25.97
CA VAL A 49 10.91 11.24 -26.00
C VAL A 49 9.38 11.30 -25.93
N LEU A 50 8.85 12.11 -25.01
CA LEU A 50 7.41 12.33 -24.89
C LEU A 50 7.03 13.61 -25.64
N GLU A 51 5.84 13.59 -26.26
CA GLU A 51 5.22 14.78 -26.86
C GLU A 51 3.77 14.91 -26.40
N GLU A 52 3.25 16.13 -26.38
CA GLU A 52 1.86 16.38 -26.02
C GLU A 52 0.94 15.81 -27.11
N ALA A 53 0.07 14.87 -26.71
CA ALA A 53 -0.85 14.22 -27.65
C ALA A 53 -1.97 15.17 -28.09
N TYR A 54 -2.49 15.96 -27.16
CA TYR A 54 -3.49 17.01 -27.40
C TYR A 54 -3.55 17.97 -26.21
N SER A 55 -4.00 19.16 -26.47
CA SER A 55 -4.30 20.16 -25.44
C SER A 55 -5.77 20.59 -25.54
N VAL A 56 -6.47 20.54 -24.40
CA VAL A 56 -7.86 20.98 -24.33
C VAL A 56 -7.93 22.24 -23.49
N ALA A 57 -8.23 23.37 -24.13
CA ALA A 57 -8.34 24.65 -23.46
C ALA A 57 -9.56 24.64 -22.50
N THR A 58 -9.43 25.33 -21.37
CA THR A 58 -10.55 25.52 -20.44
C THR A 58 -11.73 26.18 -21.15
N GLY A 59 -12.92 25.59 -20.99
CA GLY A 59 -14.15 26.06 -21.67
C GLY A 59 -14.45 25.34 -22.98
N THR A 60 -13.59 24.45 -23.47
CA THR A 60 -13.86 23.60 -24.62
C THR A 60 -15.03 22.66 -24.35
N VAL A 61 -15.99 22.59 -25.27
CA VAL A 61 -17.11 21.65 -25.19
C VAL A 61 -16.69 20.30 -25.79
N LEU A 62 -16.63 19.28 -24.94
CA LEU A 62 -16.35 17.93 -25.35
C LEU A 62 -17.63 17.10 -25.47
N THR A 63 -17.66 16.18 -26.41
CA THR A 63 -18.77 15.24 -26.61
C THR A 63 -18.33 13.84 -26.28
N ILE A 64 -19.09 13.15 -25.41
CA ILE A 64 -18.89 11.72 -25.12
C ILE A 64 -19.96 10.92 -25.85
N ASP A 65 -19.55 10.07 -26.80
CA ASP A 65 -20.44 9.06 -27.36
C ASP A 65 -20.41 7.82 -26.45
N THR A 66 -21.45 7.65 -25.66
CA THR A 66 -21.58 6.53 -24.71
C THR A 66 -21.82 5.19 -25.38
N LYS A 67 -22.23 5.17 -26.66
CA LYS A 67 -22.39 3.94 -27.43
C LYS A 67 -21.08 3.50 -28.08
N ALA A 68 -20.42 4.44 -28.76
CA ALA A 68 -19.11 4.22 -29.34
C ALA A 68 -18.00 4.17 -28.28
N LYS A 69 -18.28 4.69 -27.07
CA LYS A 69 -17.31 4.82 -25.96
C LYS A 69 -16.10 5.66 -26.37
N LYS A 70 -16.37 6.79 -27.01
CA LYS A 70 -15.36 7.70 -27.56
C LYS A 70 -15.59 9.10 -27.04
N LEU A 71 -14.49 9.85 -26.89
CA LEU A 71 -14.48 11.27 -26.55
C LEU A 71 -14.10 12.09 -27.77
N TYR A 72 -14.84 13.17 -28.05
CA TYR A 72 -14.64 14.03 -29.19
C TYR A 72 -14.50 15.51 -28.81
N ASN A 73 -13.66 16.24 -29.55
CA ASN A 73 -13.68 17.70 -29.66
C ASN A 73 -14.23 18.07 -31.06
N GLY A 74 -15.50 18.47 -31.11
CA GLY A 74 -16.20 18.60 -32.39
C GLY A 74 -16.28 17.28 -33.14
N SER A 75 -15.60 17.16 -34.28
CA SER A 75 -15.50 15.94 -35.08
C SER A 75 -14.21 15.13 -34.82
N GLU A 76 -13.29 15.68 -34.06
CA GLU A 76 -12.00 15.05 -33.77
C GLU A 76 -12.15 14.05 -32.61
N GLU A 77 -11.76 12.79 -32.85
CA GLU A 77 -11.69 11.78 -31.79
C GLU A 77 -10.46 12.02 -30.92
N LEU A 78 -10.64 12.26 -29.61
CA LEU A 78 -9.56 12.51 -28.68
C LEU A 78 -9.11 11.23 -27.96
N ALA A 79 -10.05 10.39 -27.54
CA ALA A 79 -9.72 9.22 -26.74
C ALA A 79 -10.78 8.12 -26.81
N ASP A 80 -10.32 6.87 -26.62
CA ASP A 80 -11.19 5.75 -26.25
C ASP A 80 -11.44 5.80 -24.75
N VAL A 81 -12.70 5.84 -24.36
CA VAL A 81 -13.14 5.93 -22.96
C VAL A 81 -13.89 4.68 -22.51
N SER A 82 -13.70 3.56 -23.20
CA SER A 82 -14.41 2.29 -22.93
C SER A 82 -14.21 1.80 -21.49
N ALA A 83 -13.05 2.03 -20.89
CA ALA A 83 -12.74 1.69 -19.51
C ALA A 83 -13.63 2.44 -18.49
N SER A 84 -14.18 3.61 -18.87
CA SER A 84 -15.09 4.42 -18.02
C SER A 84 -16.56 4.00 -18.18
N PHE A 85 -16.88 3.11 -19.11
CA PHE A 85 -18.24 2.69 -19.43
C PHE A 85 -18.42 1.16 -19.38
N THR A 86 -17.88 0.53 -18.33
CA THR A 86 -18.14 -0.88 -18.04
C THR A 86 -19.60 -1.08 -17.60
N PRO A 87 -20.20 -2.27 -17.76
CA PRO A 87 -21.56 -2.54 -17.30
C PRO A 87 -21.78 -2.15 -15.83
N GLN A 88 -20.84 -2.45 -14.95
CA GLN A 88 -20.90 -2.11 -13.52
C GLN A 88 -20.90 -0.60 -13.28
N LYS A 89 -19.99 0.14 -13.92
CA LYS A 89 -19.94 1.61 -13.80
C LYS A 89 -21.22 2.26 -14.34
N MET A 90 -21.76 1.75 -15.43
CA MET A 90 -23.04 2.21 -15.99
C MET A 90 -24.21 1.91 -15.03
N GLU A 91 -24.17 0.80 -14.31
CA GLU A 91 -25.15 0.48 -13.26
C GLU A 91 -25.06 1.46 -12.10
N PHE A 92 -23.86 1.75 -11.61
CA PHE A 92 -23.64 2.78 -10.57
C PHE A 92 -24.15 4.16 -10.99
N MET A 93 -23.84 4.57 -12.22
CA MET A 93 -24.32 5.83 -12.76
C MET A 93 -25.85 5.91 -12.79
N LYS A 94 -26.52 4.85 -13.23
CA LYS A 94 -28.02 4.79 -13.32
C LYS A 94 -28.65 4.75 -11.95
N ALA A 95 -28.02 4.11 -10.97
CA ALA A 95 -28.53 3.95 -9.61
C ALA A 95 -28.18 5.17 -8.70
N GLY A 96 -27.29 6.06 -9.13
CA GLY A 96 -26.82 7.19 -8.33
C GLY A 96 -25.68 6.81 -7.38
N GLY A 97 -25.00 5.69 -7.62
CA GLY A 97 -23.83 5.25 -6.87
C GLY A 97 -23.85 3.75 -6.53
N SER A 98 -22.75 3.26 -6.01
CA SER A 98 -22.56 1.86 -5.66
C SER A 98 -23.47 1.40 -4.51
N TYR A 99 -23.76 2.25 -3.55
CA TYR A 99 -24.62 1.92 -2.39
C TYR A 99 -25.98 1.42 -2.82
N ALA A 100 -26.64 2.17 -3.70
CA ALA A 100 -27.97 1.80 -4.19
C ALA A 100 -27.95 0.43 -4.89
N VAL A 101 -26.86 0.11 -5.59
CA VAL A 101 -26.69 -1.18 -6.28
C VAL A 101 -26.43 -2.31 -5.29
N VAL A 102 -25.49 -2.15 -4.36
CA VAL A 102 -25.11 -3.21 -3.41
C VAL A 102 -26.27 -3.52 -2.46
N PHE A 103 -26.83 -2.49 -1.80
CA PHE A 103 -27.99 -2.66 -0.94
C PHE A 103 -29.20 -3.23 -1.68
N GLY A 104 -29.48 -2.71 -2.88
CA GLY A 104 -30.56 -3.19 -3.69
C GLY A 104 -30.43 -4.67 -4.05
N LYS A 105 -29.23 -5.12 -4.46
CA LYS A 105 -28.96 -6.54 -4.74
C LYS A 105 -29.09 -7.43 -3.49
N GLN A 106 -28.59 -6.95 -2.34
CA GLN A 106 -28.73 -7.67 -1.07
C GLN A 106 -30.19 -7.81 -0.62
N LEU A 107 -30.95 -6.71 -0.63
CA LEU A 107 -32.37 -6.70 -0.29
C LEU A 107 -33.18 -7.61 -1.22
N GLN A 108 -32.89 -7.57 -2.52
CA GLN A 108 -33.52 -8.46 -3.49
C GLN A 108 -33.23 -9.94 -3.21
N SER A 109 -31.97 -10.26 -2.93
CA SER A 109 -31.55 -11.63 -2.61
C SER A 109 -32.19 -12.11 -1.30
N PHE A 110 -32.27 -11.24 -0.27
CA PHE A 110 -32.93 -11.53 0.99
C PHE A 110 -34.42 -11.77 0.80
N ALA A 111 -35.10 -10.87 0.08
CA ALA A 111 -36.54 -11.00 -0.19
C ALA A 111 -36.86 -12.26 -0.98
N ALA A 112 -36.08 -12.56 -2.00
CA ALA A 112 -36.25 -13.77 -2.81
C ALA A 112 -36.11 -15.06 -2.01
N ARG A 113 -35.10 -15.12 -1.14
CA ARG A 113 -34.93 -16.27 -0.21
C ARG A 113 -36.08 -16.38 0.79
N THR A 114 -36.48 -15.26 1.40
CA THR A 114 -37.57 -15.24 2.39
C THR A 114 -38.91 -15.66 1.78
N LEU A 115 -39.19 -15.24 0.56
CA LEU A 115 -40.43 -15.53 -0.15
C LEU A 115 -40.39 -16.85 -0.96
N GLY A 116 -39.25 -17.54 -1.00
CA GLY A 116 -39.08 -18.75 -1.81
C GLY A 116 -39.22 -18.51 -3.32
N THR A 117 -38.90 -17.29 -3.79
CA THR A 117 -39.05 -16.88 -5.20
C THR A 117 -37.71 -16.61 -5.84
N LYS A 118 -37.65 -16.62 -7.18
CA LYS A 118 -36.46 -16.19 -7.91
C LYS A 118 -36.33 -14.66 -7.81
N ALA A 119 -35.12 -14.17 -7.55
CA ALA A 119 -34.84 -12.73 -7.56
C ALA A 119 -35.14 -12.13 -8.94
N PRO A 120 -35.87 -11.00 -9.03
CA PRO A 120 -36.12 -10.35 -10.32
C PRO A 120 -34.80 -9.78 -10.89
N ALA A 121 -34.67 -9.79 -12.20
CA ALA A 121 -33.51 -9.24 -12.91
C ALA A 121 -33.61 -7.70 -13.04
N VAL A 122 -33.67 -6.99 -11.92
CA VAL A 122 -33.73 -5.52 -11.89
C VAL A 122 -32.36 -4.90 -12.19
N TYR A 123 -31.31 -5.54 -11.72
CA TYR A 123 -29.94 -5.08 -11.93
C TYR A 123 -29.29 -5.78 -13.12
N ALA A 124 -28.35 -5.11 -13.76
CA ALA A 124 -27.59 -5.71 -14.85
C ALA A 124 -26.90 -7.00 -14.37
N ALA A 125 -26.84 -8.00 -15.22
CA ALA A 125 -26.02 -9.17 -14.97
C ALA A 125 -24.54 -8.72 -14.85
N SER A 126 -23.82 -9.27 -13.90
CA SER A 126 -22.40 -9.07 -13.78
C SER A 126 -21.71 -9.54 -15.07
N LYS A 127 -20.71 -8.82 -15.53
CA LYS A 127 -19.87 -9.28 -16.63
C LYS A 127 -19.00 -10.41 -16.07
N GLU A 128 -19.21 -11.62 -16.54
CA GLU A 128 -18.40 -12.77 -16.19
C GLU A 128 -17.49 -13.11 -17.37
N VAL A 129 -16.19 -13.15 -17.13
CA VAL A 129 -15.16 -13.54 -18.11
C VAL A 129 -14.57 -14.85 -17.65
N SER A 130 -14.62 -15.85 -18.52
CA SER A 130 -14.02 -17.16 -18.29
C SER A 130 -13.28 -17.61 -19.54
N HIS A 131 -12.13 -18.23 -19.36
CA HIS A 131 -11.30 -18.77 -20.43
C HIS A 131 -11.09 -20.25 -20.19
N GLU A 132 -11.72 -21.09 -21.04
CA GLU A 132 -11.62 -22.54 -20.92
C GLU A 132 -10.16 -23.01 -20.99
N GLY A 133 -9.75 -23.83 -20.04
CA GLY A 133 -8.41 -24.41 -19.96
C GLY A 133 -7.31 -23.46 -19.53
N GLN A 134 -7.63 -22.19 -19.19
CA GLN A 134 -6.68 -21.26 -18.60
C GLN A 134 -6.70 -21.38 -17.08
N GLY A 135 -5.51 -21.51 -16.46
CA GLY A 135 -5.36 -21.48 -15.03
C GLY A 135 -5.51 -20.06 -14.46
N LEU A 136 -5.74 -20.00 -13.16
CA LEU A 136 -5.98 -18.76 -12.40
C LEU A 136 -4.69 -18.18 -11.84
N THR A 137 -4.53 -16.89 -11.94
CA THR A 137 -3.54 -16.15 -11.14
C THR A 137 -3.90 -16.23 -9.65
N ALA A 138 -2.97 -15.91 -8.77
CA ALA A 138 -3.25 -15.94 -7.33
C ALA A 138 -4.37 -14.96 -6.95
N VAL A 139 -4.39 -13.79 -7.58
CA VAL A 139 -5.46 -12.78 -7.38
C VAL A 139 -6.80 -13.29 -7.88
N GLU A 140 -6.86 -13.93 -9.06
CA GLU A 140 -8.09 -14.52 -9.57
C GLU A 140 -8.63 -15.61 -8.63
N LYS A 141 -7.75 -16.41 -7.99
CA LYS A 141 -8.14 -17.40 -6.97
C LYS A 141 -8.78 -16.72 -5.76
N ILE A 142 -8.19 -15.62 -5.25
CA ILE A 142 -8.77 -14.85 -4.14
C ILE A 142 -10.16 -14.35 -4.50
N PHE A 143 -10.30 -13.77 -5.68
CA PHE A 143 -11.60 -13.25 -6.14
C PHE A 143 -12.64 -14.35 -6.33
N ASN A 144 -12.26 -15.47 -6.93
CA ASN A 144 -13.17 -16.61 -7.10
C ASN A 144 -13.66 -17.18 -5.77
N ARG A 145 -12.76 -17.25 -4.75
CA ARG A 145 -13.13 -17.70 -3.40
C ARG A 145 -14.14 -16.79 -2.75
N ASN A 146 -13.98 -15.47 -2.91
CA ASN A 146 -14.77 -14.46 -2.22
C ASN A 146 -15.94 -13.92 -3.06
N ALA A 147 -16.13 -14.38 -4.29
CA ALA A 147 -17.19 -13.89 -5.17
C ALA A 147 -18.59 -14.24 -4.65
N VAL A 148 -19.48 -13.26 -4.66
CA VAL A 148 -20.86 -13.38 -4.16
C VAL A 148 -21.85 -13.15 -5.30
N GLY A 149 -22.87 -14.03 -5.39
CA GLY A 149 -23.97 -13.88 -6.34
C GLY A 149 -23.56 -14.04 -7.80
N VAL A 150 -22.57 -14.89 -8.05
CA VAL A 150 -22.12 -15.28 -9.40
C VAL A 150 -23.05 -16.34 -9.98
N ASN A 151 -23.29 -16.29 -11.27
CA ASN A 151 -24.22 -17.20 -11.94
C ASN A 151 -23.54 -18.41 -12.61
N SER A 152 -22.25 -18.28 -12.94
CA SER A 152 -21.45 -19.32 -13.58
C SER A 152 -20.72 -20.19 -12.57
N ASP A 153 -20.64 -21.49 -12.80
CA ASP A 153 -19.76 -22.41 -12.08
C ASP A 153 -18.33 -22.39 -12.65
N ALA A 154 -18.13 -21.78 -13.82
CA ALA A 154 -16.81 -21.64 -14.42
C ALA A 154 -15.95 -20.63 -13.64
N PRO A 155 -14.63 -20.84 -13.54
CA PRO A 155 -13.71 -19.87 -12.94
C PRO A 155 -13.78 -18.51 -13.62
N LEU A 156 -13.73 -17.45 -12.82
CA LEU A 156 -13.75 -16.07 -13.28
C LEU A 156 -12.33 -15.54 -13.44
N HIS A 157 -12.10 -14.86 -14.55
CA HIS A 157 -10.83 -14.24 -14.89
C HIS A 157 -10.89 -12.72 -14.84
N ALA A 158 -9.74 -12.09 -14.99
CA ALA A 158 -9.60 -10.63 -15.04
C ALA A 158 -10.59 -10.00 -16.03
N GLY A 159 -11.14 -8.84 -15.65
CA GLY A 159 -12.19 -8.16 -16.38
C GLY A 159 -13.63 -8.61 -16.07
N SER A 160 -13.82 -9.62 -15.19
CA SER A 160 -15.12 -9.92 -14.60
C SER A 160 -15.51 -8.85 -13.58
N ASP A 161 -16.77 -8.41 -13.59
CA ASP A 161 -17.34 -7.51 -12.57
C ASP A 161 -18.00 -8.34 -11.49
N VAL A 162 -17.50 -8.27 -10.25
CA VAL A 162 -17.98 -9.13 -9.16
C VAL A 162 -18.30 -8.34 -7.89
N ARG A 163 -19.23 -8.86 -7.09
CA ARG A 163 -19.31 -8.55 -5.66
C ARG A 163 -18.45 -9.55 -4.93
N VAL A 164 -17.71 -9.10 -3.95
CA VAL A 164 -16.82 -9.95 -3.15
C VAL A 164 -17.10 -9.77 -1.68
N LYS A 165 -16.96 -10.85 -0.90
CA LYS A 165 -16.85 -10.78 0.55
C LYS A 165 -15.57 -10.01 0.90
N VAL A 166 -15.67 -9.05 1.81
CA VAL A 166 -14.55 -8.33 2.41
C VAL A 166 -14.25 -8.93 3.77
N ASN A 167 -13.00 -9.30 4.01
CA ASN A 167 -12.59 -9.95 5.26
C ASN A 167 -12.11 -8.94 6.30
N ILE A 168 -11.28 -7.97 5.88
CA ILE A 168 -10.67 -7.00 6.78
C ILE A 168 -10.95 -5.59 6.28
N VAL A 169 -11.29 -4.69 7.20
CA VAL A 169 -11.49 -3.27 6.87
C VAL A 169 -10.63 -2.39 7.75
N GLY A 170 -9.95 -1.41 7.13
CA GLY A 170 -9.16 -0.40 7.81
C GLY A 170 -9.70 1.01 7.59
N SER A 171 -9.72 1.80 8.65
CA SER A 171 -10.01 3.23 8.59
C SER A 171 -8.97 4.01 9.37
N GLN A 172 -8.74 5.26 8.98
CA GLN A 172 -7.81 6.15 9.64
C GLN A 172 -8.44 7.54 9.84
N ASP A 173 -7.79 8.37 10.63
CA ASP A 173 -8.37 9.58 11.18
C ASP A 173 -8.58 10.74 10.18
N THR A 174 -8.02 10.70 8.98
CA THR A 174 -8.33 11.69 7.94
C THR A 174 -9.56 11.33 7.09
N THR A 175 -9.86 10.03 6.93
CA THR A 175 -11.05 9.54 6.22
C THR A 175 -12.14 9.05 7.16
N GLY A 176 -11.79 8.66 8.37
CA GLY A 176 -12.71 8.13 9.36
C GLY A 176 -13.94 8.99 9.68
N PRO A 177 -13.82 10.33 9.84
CA PRO A 177 -14.98 11.17 10.05
C PRO A 177 -16.01 11.10 8.91
N MET A 178 -15.55 11.00 7.66
CA MET A 178 -16.44 10.79 6.51
C MET A 178 -17.03 9.37 6.53
N THR A 179 -16.25 8.36 6.88
CA THR A 179 -16.76 6.99 7.04
C THR A 179 -17.89 6.93 8.08
N CYS A 180 -17.76 7.63 9.21
CA CYS A 180 -18.83 7.73 10.20
C CYS A 180 -20.10 8.37 9.61
N GLN A 181 -19.96 9.47 8.89
CA GLN A 181 -21.10 10.14 8.25
C GLN A 181 -21.80 9.24 7.22
N GLU A 182 -21.04 8.46 6.46
CA GLU A 182 -21.58 7.49 5.52
C GLU A 182 -22.33 6.35 6.25
N LEU A 183 -21.78 5.81 7.34
CA LEU A 183 -22.45 4.82 8.16
C LEU A 183 -23.75 5.37 8.76
N GLU A 184 -23.75 6.62 9.24
CA GLU A 184 -24.97 7.29 9.72
C GLU A 184 -26.00 7.48 8.61
N SER A 185 -25.57 7.90 7.42
CA SER A 185 -26.46 8.13 6.27
C SER A 185 -27.11 6.84 5.78
N MET A 186 -26.42 5.70 5.93
CA MET A 186 -26.96 4.37 5.63
C MET A 186 -27.83 3.79 6.77
N ALA A 187 -28.03 4.53 7.86
CA ALA A 187 -28.62 4.01 9.12
C ALA A 187 -27.92 2.75 9.65
N ALA A 188 -26.65 2.56 9.28
CA ALA A 188 -25.86 1.42 9.67
C ALA A 188 -25.16 1.59 11.03
N SER A 189 -25.18 2.79 11.59
CA SER A 189 -24.49 3.12 12.87
C SER A 189 -24.96 2.35 14.09
N THR A 190 -26.07 1.60 13.96
CA THR A 190 -26.64 0.79 15.04
C THR A 190 -26.37 -0.72 14.89
N ILE A 191 -25.62 -1.12 13.85
CA ILE A 191 -25.25 -2.53 13.61
C ILE A 191 -23.75 -2.71 13.83
N SER A 192 -23.34 -3.94 14.08
CA SER A 192 -21.92 -4.30 14.16
C SER A 192 -21.32 -4.52 12.77
N PRO A 193 -20.00 -4.39 12.59
CA PRO A 193 -19.33 -4.73 11.35
C PRO A 193 -19.57 -6.20 10.96
N VAL A 194 -19.76 -6.44 9.66
CA VAL A 194 -20.00 -7.79 9.11
C VAL A 194 -18.72 -8.31 8.44
N VAL A 195 -17.58 -8.09 9.07
CA VAL A 195 -16.25 -8.48 8.57
C VAL A 195 -15.48 -9.25 9.64
N ASP A 196 -14.48 -10.02 9.22
CA ASP A 196 -13.70 -10.85 10.15
C ASP A 196 -12.83 -9.97 11.07
N GLY A 197 -12.34 -8.81 10.57
CA GLY A 197 -11.58 -7.83 11.34
C GLY A 197 -11.78 -6.40 10.85
N ALA A 198 -11.83 -5.45 11.78
CA ALA A 198 -11.92 -4.03 11.45
C ALA A 198 -11.09 -3.20 12.44
N TYR A 199 -10.31 -2.24 11.92
CA TYR A 199 -9.42 -1.40 12.73
C TYR A 199 -9.51 0.07 12.35
N GLN A 200 -9.60 0.95 13.37
CA GLN A 200 -9.54 2.40 13.23
C GLN A 200 -8.25 2.93 13.84
N SER A 201 -7.44 3.61 13.04
CA SER A 201 -6.21 4.28 13.47
C SER A 201 -6.36 5.80 13.56
N GLY A 202 -5.54 6.42 14.41
CA GLY A 202 -5.32 7.87 14.51
C GLY A 202 -3.94 8.32 14.03
N CYS A 203 -3.24 7.50 13.23
CA CYS A 203 -1.82 7.72 12.91
C CYS A 203 -1.54 8.96 12.06
N HIS A 204 -2.52 9.49 11.33
CA HIS A 204 -2.33 10.62 10.42
C HIS A 204 -2.43 11.98 11.09
N THR A 205 -3.17 12.09 12.19
CA THR A 205 -3.39 13.37 12.88
C THR A 205 -2.92 13.40 14.32
N ALA A 206 -2.35 12.31 14.81
CA ALA A 206 -1.90 12.20 16.21
C ALA A 206 -0.90 13.28 16.64
N SER A 207 -0.18 13.87 15.69
CA SER A 207 0.83 14.91 15.91
C SER A 207 0.50 16.24 15.22
N VAL A 208 -0.75 16.48 14.85
CA VAL A 208 -1.12 17.63 14.01
C VAL A 208 -1.06 18.94 14.76
N TRP A 209 -0.71 19.99 14.03
CA TRP A 209 -0.77 21.40 14.45
C TRP A 209 -2.21 21.88 14.65
N ASP A 210 -3.18 21.29 13.93
CA ASP A 210 -4.56 21.72 13.98
C ASP A 210 -5.29 21.12 15.19
N LYS A 211 -5.51 21.97 16.19
CA LYS A 211 -6.25 21.60 17.41
C LYS A 211 -7.68 21.10 17.12
N LYS A 212 -8.31 21.53 16.00
CA LYS A 212 -9.66 21.06 15.63
C LYS A 212 -9.61 19.62 15.14
N ALA A 213 -8.60 19.25 14.34
CA ALA A 213 -8.40 17.88 13.90
C ALA A 213 -8.16 16.97 15.12
N GLN A 214 -7.26 17.38 16.04
CA GLN A 214 -7.01 16.65 17.28
C GLN A 214 -8.27 16.45 18.14
N ALA A 215 -9.11 17.47 18.25
CA ALA A 215 -10.35 17.42 19.05
C ALA A 215 -11.42 16.45 18.47
N ASN A 216 -11.32 16.09 17.19
CA ASN A 216 -12.24 15.14 16.55
C ASN A 216 -11.85 13.68 16.77
N ILE A 217 -10.57 13.40 17.08
CA ILE A 217 -10.10 12.02 17.27
C ILE A 217 -10.89 11.27 18.34
N PRO A 218 -11.11 11.80 19.57
CA PRO A 218 -11.88 11.08 20.58
C PRO A 218 -13.31 10.76 20.15
N LYS A 219 -13.95 11.65 19.39
CA LYS A 219 -15.31 11.43 18.87
C LYS A 219 -15.35 10.31 17.85
N LEU A 220 -14.41 10.35 16.89
CA LEU A 220 -14.23 9.31 15.89
C LEU A 220 -13.99 7.95 16.54
N MET A 221 -13.09 7.90 17.53
CA MET A 221 -12.74 6.66 18.20
C MET A 221 -13.90 6.10 19.01
N SER A 222 -14.63 6.97 19.72
CA SER A 222 -15.82 6.58 20.45
C SER A 222 -16.90 6.04 19.51
N PHE A 223 -17.14 6.70 18.38
CA PHE A 223 -18.11 6.23 17.37
C PHE A 223 -17.71 4.85 16.84
N MET A 224 -16.47 4.71 16.35
CA MET A 224 -16.00 3.47 15.75
C MET A 224 -15.97 2.32 16.75
N ASN A 225 -15.57 2.59 17.99
CA ASN A 225 -15.60 1.59 19.05
C ASN A 225 -17.03 1.14 19.37
N ASN A 226 -17.99 2.06 19.47
CA ASN A 226 -19.39 1.73 19.72
C ASN A 226 -20.01 0.97 18.53
N PHE A 227 -19.54 1.21 17.33
CA PHE A 227 -19.89 0.44 16.14
C PHE A 227 -19.27 -0.97 16.15
N GLY A 228 -18.25 -1.24 16.98
CA GLY A 228 -17.58 -2.54 17.10
C GLY A 228 -16.30 -2.67 16.30
N VAL A 229 -15.73 -1.56 15.82
CA VAL A 229 -14.40 -1.54 15.20
C VAL A 229 -13.33 -1.52 16.28
N ILE A 230 -12.28 -2.31 16.12
CA ILE A 230 -11.13 -2.32 17.04
C ILE A 230 -10.50 -0.95 17.04
N THR A 231 -10.35 -0.38 18.23
CA THR A 231 -9.69 0.89 18.44
C THR A 231 -8.68 0.74 19.57
N ALA A 232 -7.46 1.27 19.43
CA ALA A 232 -6.52 1.27 20.54
C ALA A 232 -7.06 2.13 21.69
N ARG A 233 -7.08 1.60 22.90
CA ARG A 233 -7.40 2.32 24.13
C ARG A 233 -6.21 2.24 25.07
N ASP A 234 -5.96 3.29 25.84
CA ASP A 234 -5.13 3.10 27.00
C ASP A 234 -5.95 2.37 28.11
N PRO A 235 -5.26 1.77 29.10
CA PRO A 235 -5.93 1.12 30.22
C PRO A 235 -6.85 2.04 31.06
N LYS A 236 -6.75 3.36 30.87
CA LYS A 236 -7.57 4.39 31.52
C LYS A 236 -8.77 4.82 30.70
N GLY A 237 -8.99 4.19 29.54
CA GLY A 237 -10.08 4.51 28.61
C GLY A 237 -9.88 5.81 27.86
N VAL A 238 -8.67 6.37 27.87
CA VAL A 238 -8.33 7.58 27.13
C VAL A 238 -7.68 7.19 25.81
N TYR A 239 -8.17 7.73 24.72
CA TYR A 239 -7.72 7.42 23.36
C TYR A 239 -6.37 8.09 23.02
N HIS A 240 -5.35 7.99 23.90
CA HIS A 240 -4.08 8.65 23.72
C HIS A 240 -3.13 7.95 22.76
N ALA A 241 -3.26 6.65 22.58
CA ALA A 241 -2.24 5.80 21.99
C ALA A 241 -2.61 5.26 20.61
N MET A 242 -3.48 5.93 19.85
CA MET A 242 -3.93 5.41 18.57
C MET A 242 -3.06 5.85 17.40
N THR A 243 -1.77 5.96 17.63
CA THR A 243 -0.82 6.44 16.64
C THR A 243 -0.23 5.32 15.79
N ASP A 244 -0.49 4.07 16.14
CA ASP A 244 -0.03 2.90 15.38
C ASP A 244 -0.40 3.02 13.91
N VAL A 245 0.58 2.82 13.03
CA VAL A 245 0.39 2.94 11.59
C VAL A 245 -0.64 1.91 11.13
N ILE A 246 -1.76 2.40 10.58
CA ILE A 246 -2.90 1.57 10.17
C ILE A 246 -2.46 0.35 9.35
N HIS A 247 -1.57 0.53 8.37
CA HIS A 247 -1.17 -0.53 7.45
C HIS A 247 -0.40 -1.66 8.14
N LYS A 248 0.40 -1.34 9.17
CA LYS A 248 1.09 -2.37 9.95
C LYS A 248 0.11 -3.18 10.78
N VAL A 249 -0.85 -2.52 11.44
CA VAL A 249 -1.87 -3.23 12.20
C VAL A 249 -2.74 -4.08 11.27
N LEU A 250 -3.15 -3.55 10.11
CA LEU A 250 -3.91 -4.33 9.12
C LEU A 250 -3.11 -5.54 8.63
N ASN A 251 -1.80 -5.39 8.39
CA ASN A 251 -0.95 -6.52 8.00
C ASN A 251 -0.85 -7.57 9.12
N ASP A 252 -0.79 -7.14 10.39
CA ASP A 252 -0.75 -8.04 11.53
C ASP A 252 -2.08 -8.78 11.73
N ILE A 253 -3.24 -8.11 11.58
CA ILE A 253 -4.56 -8.73 11.74
C ILE A 253 -5.07 -9.46 10.49
N THR A 254 -4.36 -9.41 9.36
CA THR A 254 -4.68 -10.24 8.20
C THR A 254 -4.11 -11.64 8.42
N VAL A 255 -4.97 -12.61 8.64
CA VAL A 255 -4.63 -13.99 9.02
C VAL A 255 -5.04 -15.04 8.00
N ASP A 256 -5.40 -14.61 6.80
CA ASP A 256 -5.68 -15.48 5.65
C ASP A 256 -5.03 -14.88 4.40
N ASP A 257 -4.18 -15.66 3.74
CA ASP A 257 -3.51 -15.27 2.48
C ASP A 257 -4.48 -15.17 1.29
N ARG A 258 -5.75 -15.52 1.49
CA ARG A 258 -6.83 -15.40 0.50
C ARG A 258 -7.86 -14.33 0.85
N ALA A 259 -7.56 -13.49 1.84
CA ALA A 259 -8.45 -12.42 2.27
C ALA A 259 -8.53 -11.28 1.26
N ILE A 260 -9.69 -10.60 1.22
CA ILE A 260 -9.85 -9.30 0.57
C ILE A 260 -9.93 -8.23 1.65
N ILE A 261 -9.07 -7.23 1.52
CA ILE A 261 -8.91 -6.14 2.48
C ILE A 261 -9.29 -4.82 1.81
N ILE A 262 -10.08 -3.99 2.50
CA ILE A 262 -10.43 -2.64 2.06
C ILE A 262 -9.94 -1.64 3.11
N GLY A 263 -9.25 -0.60 2.69
CA GLY A 263 -8.78 0.43 3.62
C GLY A 263 -8.88 1.85 3.10
N GLY A 264 -9.15 2.78 4.01
CA GLY A 264 -9.35 4.19 3.72
C GLY A 264 -8.05 4.97 3.48
N ASP A 265 -7.03 4.32 2.92
CA ASP A 265 -5.76 4.95 2.52
C ASP A 265 -5.21 4.32 1.24
N SER A 266 -4.52 5.12 0.41
CA SER A 266 -3.92 4.67 -0.86
C SER A 266 -2.85 3.60 -0.69
N HIS A 267 -2.19 3.55 0.47
CA HIS A 267 -1.18 2.55 0.82
C HIS A 267 -1.76 1.31 1.53
N THR A 268 -3.06 1.09 1.44
CA THR A 268 -3.66 -0.18 1.87
C THR A 268 -3.23 -1.28 0.90
N ARG A 269 -2.10 -1.89 1.20
CA ARG A 269 -1.41 -2.94 0.44
C ARG A 269 -0.86 -3.95 1.44
N MET A 270 -1.36 -5.17 1.42
CA MET A 270 -0.95 -6.19 2.40
C MET A 270 -0.09 -7.25 1.76
N SER A 271 0.77 -7.86 2.55
CA SER A 271 1.61 -8.98 2.10
C SER A 271 0.88 -10.33 2.16
N LYS A 272 -0.21 -10.41 2.93
CA LYS A 272 -1.13 -11.54 2.98
C LYS A 272 -2.49 -11.08 2.46
N GLY A 273 -3.11 -11.86 1.58
CA GLY A 273 -4.34 -11.46 0.89
C GLY A 273 -4.15 -10.30 -0.09
N VAL A 274 -5.22 -9.85 -0.72
CA VAL A 274 -5.21 -8.71 -1.64
C VAL A 274 -5.91 -7.50 -1.01
N ALA A 275 -5.23 -6.36 -0.99
CA ALA A 275 -5.70 -5.16 -0.33
C ALA A 275 -5.84 -3.98 -1.28
N PHE A 276 -6.95 -3.26 -1.14
CA PHE A 276 -7.28 -2.11 -1.98
C PHE A 276 -7.49 -0.86 -1.13
N GLY A 277 -6.79 0.22 -1.50
CA GLY A 277 -7.12 1.55 -1.01
C GLY A 277 -8.46 2.02 -1.58
N ALA A 278 -9.32 2.53 -0.72
CA ALA A 278 -10.68 2.91 -1.06
C ALA A 278 -11.08 4.24 -0.40
N ASP A 279 -12.14 4.84 -0.91
CA ASP A 279 -12.77 6.02 -0.32
C ASP A 279 -13.60 5.66 0.93
N SER A 280 -13.99 6.69 1.69
CA SER A 280 -14.76 6.54 2.93
C SER A 280 -16.08 5.80 2.73
N GLY A 281 -16.72 6.00 1.59
CA GLY A 281 -17.99 5.36 1.26
C GLY A 281 -17.84 3.86 1.03
N THR A 282 -16.83 3.44 0.28
CA THR A 282 -16.52 2.02 0.08
C THR A 282 -16.13 1.35 1.40
N VAL A 283 -15.35 2.05 2.26
CA VAL A 283 -15.01 1.57 3.60
C VAL A 283 -16.27 1.39 4.45
N ALA A 284 -17.16 2.38 4.47
CA ALA A 284 -18.43 2.30 5.21
C ALA A 284 -19.33 1.17 4.70
N LEU A 285 -19.43 1.02 3.37
CA LEU A 285 -20.20 -0.05 2.75
C LEU A 285 -19.65 -1.44 3.14
N ALA A 286 -18.34 -1.61 3.07
CA ALA A 286 -17.68 -2.86 3.46
C ALA A 286 -17.92 -3.19 4.94
N LEU A 287 -17.83 -2.19 5.84
CA LEU A 287 -18.15 -2.37 7.27
C LEU A 287 -19.61 -2.79 7.48
N ALA A 288 -20.55 -2.13 6.79
CA ALA A 288 -21.98 -2.33 6.99
C ALA A 288 -22.51 -3.63 6.37
N THR A 289 -21.93 -4.07 5.26
CA THR A 289 -22.46 -5.16 4.43
C THR A 289 -21.55 -6.38 4.34
N GLY A 290 -20.28 -6.24 4.68
CA GLY A 290 -19.26 -7.27 4.44
C GLY A 290 -18.91 -7.46 2.96
N GLU A 291 -19.35 -6.57 2.08
CA GLU A 291 -19.17 -6.72 0.63
C GLU A 291 -18.60 -5.46 -0.03
N ALA A 292 -17.89 -5.67 -1.14
CA ALA A 292 -17.51 -4.63 -2.07
C ALA A 292 -17.79 -5.08 -3.51
N ALA A 293 -18.00 -4.12 -4.42
CA ALA A 293 -18.21 -4.41 -5.83
C ALA A 293 -17.03 -3.85 -6.64
N MET A 294 -16.33 -4.71 -7.35
CA MET A 294 -15.15 -4.31 -8.13
C MET A 294 -14.86 -5.28 -9.27
N PRO A 295 -14.19 -4.84 -10.35
CA PRO A 295 -13.72 -5.77 -11.37
C PRO A 295 -12.51 -6.56 -10.85
N ILE A 296 -12.40 -7.81 -11.28
CA ILE A 296 -11.18 -8.60 -11.10
C ILE A 296 -10.07 -7.93 -11.92
N PRO A 297 -8.99 -7.44 -11.31
CA PRO A 297 -7.93 -6.75 -12.05
C PRO A 297 -7.01 -7.74 -12.77
N GLU A 298 -6.36 -7.27 -13.83
CA GLU A 298 -5.23 -7.98 -14.43
C GLU A 298 -4.06 -8.05 -13.45
N SER A 299 -3.27 -9.12 -13.54
CA SER A 299 -2.06 -9.32 -12.75
C SER A 299 -0.79 -9.21 -13.59
N VAL A 300 0.26 -8.70 -12.96
CA VAL A 300 1.64 -8.71 -13.46
C VAL A 300 2.47 -9.57 -12.52
N LYS A 301 3.17 -10.55 -13.07
CA LYS A 301 4.06 -11.43 -12.31
C LYS A 301 5.44 -10.79 -12.15
N VAL A 302 5.97 -10.76 -10.93
CA VAL A 302 7.34 -10.33 -10.64
C VAL A 302 8.13 -11.50 -10.08
N THR A 303 9.25 -11.81 -10.74
CA THR A 303 10.21 -12.84 -10.32
C THR A 303 11.60 -12.23 -10.22
N PHE A 304 12.48 -12.92 -9.53
CA PHE A 304 13.85 -12.48 -9.30
C PHE A 304 14.82 -13.55 -9.79
N LYS A 305 15.97 -13.12 -10.28
CA LYS A 305 17.11 -13.99 -10.61
C LYS A 305 18.39 -13.43 -10.02
N GLY A 306 19.42 -14.29 -9.90
CA GLY A 306 20.69 -13.89 -9.30
C GLY A 306 20.64 -13.86 -7.78
N SER A 307 21.57 -13.14 -7.16
CA SER A 307 21.73 -13.08 -5.71
C SER A 307 21.86 -11.64 -5.21
N MET A 308 21.16 -11.33 -4.13
CA MET A 308 21.27 -10.06 -3.46
C MET A 308 22.66 -9.92 -2.81
N LYS A 309 23.32 -8.76 -3.00
CA LYS A 309 24.62 -8.49 -2.38
C LYS A 309 24.49 -8.37 -0.85
N GLU A 310 25.55 -8.74 -0.11
CA GLU A 310 25.53 -8.72 1.36
C GLU A 310 25.32 -7.32 1.97
N HIS A 311 25.77 -6.29 1.30
CA HIS A 311 25.64 -4.91 1.75
C HIS A 311 24.34 -4.22 1.31
N MET A 312 23.43 -4.93 0.64
CA MET A 312 22.15 -4.38 0.19
C MET A 312 21.05 -4.70 1.19
N ASP A 313 20.11 -3.77 1.33
CA ASP A 313 18.85 -3.97 2.03
C ASP A 313 17.73 -4.33 1.04
N PHE A 314 16.73 -5.07 1.48
CA PHE A 314 15.61 -5.47 0.60
C PHE A 314 14.88 -4.26 0.01
N ARG A 315 14.85 -3.13 0.72
CA ARG A 315 14.25 -1.89 0.19
C ARG A 315 14.95 -1.40 -1.07
N ASP A 316 16.25 -1.58 -1.18
CA ASP A 316 17.00 -1.20 -2.40
C ASP A 316 16.55 -2.06 -3.61
N VAL A 317 16.25 -3.35 -3.37
CA VAL A 317 15.66 -4.24 -4.37
C VAL A 317 14.27 -3.77 -4.79
N VAL A 318 13.47 -3.31 -3.84
CA VAL A 318 12.12 -2.78 -4.11
C VAL A 318 12.18 -1.54 -5.01
N HIS A 319 13.08 -0.60 -4.73
CA HIS A 319 13.29 0.57 -5.60
C HIS A 319 13.82 0.16 -6.98
N ALA A 320 14.84 -0.72 -7.02
CA ALA A 320 15.40 -1.22 -8.27
C ALA A 320 14.36 -1.95 -9.15
N THR A 321 13.36 -2.58 -8.55
CA THR A 321 12.26 -3.26 -9.27
C THR A 321 11.56 -2.29 -10.23
N GLN A 322 11.24 -1.08 -9.78
CA GLN A 322 10.59 -0.08 -10.61
C GLN A 322 11.49 0.34 -11.77
N ALA A 323 12.78 0.61 -11.50
CA ALA A 323 13.73 1.00 -12.55
C ALA A 323 13.94 -0.10 -13.59
N GLN A 324 14.13 -1.34 -13.15
CA GLN A 324 14.33 -2.47 -14.05
C GLN A 324 13.07 -2.80 -14.87
N MET A 325 11.88 -2.69 -14.28
CA MET A 325 10.62 -2.84 -15.00
C MET A 325 10.49 -1.82 -16.12
N LEU A 326 10.71 -0.53 -15.84
CA LEU A 326 10.65 0.53 -16.86
C LEU A 326 11.65 0.29 -17.99
N LYS A 327 12.87 -0.18 -17.65
CA LYS A 327 13.87 -0.54 -18.65
C LYS A 327 13.42 -1.72 -19.52
N GLN A 328 12.82 -2.77 -18.94
CA GLN A 328 12.34 -3.94 -19.69
C GLN A 328 11.20 -3.59 -20.66
N PHE A 329 10.34 -2.66 -20.29
CA PHE A 329 9.15 -2.27 -21.07
C PHE A 329 9.30 -0.91 -21.75
N SER A 330 10.53 -0.48 -22.03
CA SER A 330 10.81 0.75 -22.80
C SER A 330 10.14 1.99 -22.24
N GLY A 331 10.12 2.12 -20.89
CA GLY A 331 9.51 3.24 -20.16
C GLY A 331 8.00 3.11 -19.97
N GLU A 332 7.39 2.00 -20.37
CA GLU A 332 5.99 1.71 -20.03
C GLU A 332 5.88 1.15 -18.62
N ASN A 333 5.02 1.75 -17.79
CA ASN A 333 4.72 1.22 -16.47
C ASN A 333 3.63 0.15 -16.55
N VAL A 334 4.05 -1.12 -16.67
CA VAL A 334 3.12 -2.26 -16.76
C VAL A 334 2.38 -2.54 -15.46
N PHE A 335 2.81 -1.97 -14.33
CA PHE A 335 2.11 -2.12 -13.04
C PHE A 335 0.88 -1.23 -12.93
N GLN A 336 0.81 -0.13 -13.70
CA GLN A 336 -0.24 0.86 -13.55
C GLN A 336 -1.65 0.26 -13.68
N GLY A 337 -2.45 0.41 -12.61
CA GLY A 337 -3.83 -0.05 -12.56
C GLY A 337 -4.02 -1.58 -12.44
N ARG A 338 -2.94 -2.35 -12.28
CA ARG A 338 -2.91 -3.81 -12.18
C ARG A 338 -2.49 -4.27 -10.79
N VAL A 339 -2.58 -5.55 -10.52
CA VAL A 339 -2.07 -6.16 -9.30
C VAL A 339 -0.71 -6.79 -9.57
N ILE A 340 0.24 -6.56 -8.67
CA ILE A 340 1.56 -7.20 -8.73
C ILE A 340 1.53 -8.48 -7.90
N GLU A 341 1.84 -9.61 -8.51
CA GLU A 341 2.06 -10.89 -7.85
C GLU A 341 3.57 -11.15 -7.76
N VAL A 342 4.14 -10.97 -6.57
CA VAL A 342 5.59 -11.05 -6.38
C VAL A 342 6.01 -12.31 -5.64
N GLN A 343 7.03 -12.99 -6.18
CA GLN A 343 7.65 -14.17 -5.55
C GLN A 343 8.66 -13.72 -4.50
N ILE A 344 8.37 -13.90 -3.21
CA ILE A 344 9.17 -13.35 -2.09
C ILE A 344 10.09 -14.35 -1.39
N GLY A 345 10.13 -15.61 -1.83
CA GLY A 345 11.00 -16.63 -1.22
C GLY A 345 10.69 -16.84 0.27
N THR A 346 11.68 -16.60 1.13
CA THR A 346 11.63 -16.85 2.58
C THR A 346 11.36 -15.60 3.41
N LEU A 347 11.08 -14.46 2.81
CA LEU A 347 10.72 -13.25 3.56
C LEU A 347 9.38 -13.43 4.28
N LEU A 348 9.39 -13.18 5.59
CA LEU A 348 8.14 -13.11 6.36
C LEU A 348 7.26 -11.97 5.86
N ALA A 349 5.95 -12.11 6.02
CA ALA A 349 4.96 -11.13 5.56
C ALA A 349 5.23 -9.70 6.11
N ASP A 350 5.80 -9.59 7.31
CA ASP A 350 6.17 -8.30 7.90
C ASP A 350 7.28 -7.58 7.11
N GLN A 351 8.27 -8.32 6.63
CA GLN A 351 9.37 -7.80 5.81
C GLN A 351 8.92 -7.60 4.34
N ALA A 352 8.20 -8.57 3.79
CA ALA A 352 7.67 -8.54 2.43
C ALA A 352 6.67 -7.38 2.21
N PHE A 353 6.06 -6.89 3.29
CA PHE A 353 5.19 -5.73 3.27
C PHE A 353 5.89 -4.47 2.71
N THR A 354 7.20 -4.36 2.84
CA THR A 354 8.00 -3.29 2.20
C THR A 354 7.76 -3.22 0.68
N PHE A 355 7.67 -4.37 0.02
CA PHE A 355 7.39 -4.42 -1.42
C PHE A 355 5.94 -4.05 -1.72
N THR A 356 4.99 -4.68 -1.02
CA THR A 356 3.57 -4.47 -1.33
C THR A 356 3.14 -3.03 -1.05
N ASP A 357 3.62 -2.42 0.01
CA ASP A 357 3.31 -1.03 0.34
C ASP A 357 3.84 -0.05 -0.73
N TRP A 358 5.11 -0.24 -1.17
CA TRP A 358 5.70 0.57 -2.24
C TRP A 358 4.96 0.44 -3.59
N SER A 359 4.24 -0.64 -3.82
CA SER A 359 3.47 -0.83 -5.05
C SER A 359 2.44 0.29 -5.33
N ALA A 360 2.01 1.01 -4.28
CA ALA A 360 1.16 2.19 -4.44
C ALA A 360 1.88 3.30 -5.21
N GLU A 361 3.17 3.53 -4.95
CA GLU A 361 3.99 4.50 -5.67
C GLU A 361 4.35 4.01 -7.09
N MET A 362 4.37 2.69 -7.31
CA MET A 362 4.44 2.10 -8.67
C MET A 362 3.13 2.26 -9.47
N LYS A 363 2.12 2.95 -8.92
CA LYS A 363 0.78 3.11 -9.50
C LYS A 363 0.00 1.79 -9.67
N ALA A 364 0.40 0.73 -8.97
CA ALA A 364 -0.34 -0.51 -8.96
C ALA A 364 -1.66 -0.37 -8.18
N LYS A 365 -2.68 -1.12 -8.60
CA LYS A 365 -3.98 -1.16 -7.93
C LYS A 365 -3.89 -1.91 -6.59
N ALA A 366 -3.09 -2.97 -6.56
CA ALA A 366 -2.75 -3.75 -5.38
C ALA A 366 -1.45 -4.52 -5.61
N SER A 367 -0.97 -5.20 -4.59
CA SER A 367 0.13 -6.16 -4.69
C SER A 367 -0.08 -7.27 -3.68
N ILE A 368 0.35 -8.48 -4.02
CA ILE A 368 0.34 -9.63 -3.13
C ILE A 368 1.69 -10.34 -3.19
N CYS A 369 2.03 -11.02 -2.08
CA CYS A 369 3.23 -11.81 -1.98
C CYS A 369 2.90 -13.31 -2.10
N ILE A 370 3.65 -14.01 -2.94
CA ILE A 370 3.57 -15.46 -3.07
C ILE A 370 4.72 -16.07 -2.28
N SER A 371 4.38 -16.85 -1.25
CA SER A 371 5.33 -17.53 -0.38
C SER A 371 5.03 -19.04 -0.34
N ASN A 372 6.00 -19.82 0.13
CA ASN A 372 5.78 -21.24 0.40
C ASN A 372 5.01 -21.48 1.71
N ASP A 373 4.58 -22.71 1.93
CA ASP A 373 3.80 -23.12 3.11
C ASP A 373 4.51 -22.79 4.43
N GLU A 374 5.81 -23.06 4.52
CA GLU A 374 6.60 -22.83 5.73
C GLU A 374 6.66 -21.33 6.09
N THR A 375 6.94 -20.49 5.10
CA THR A 375 7.01 -19.04 5.28
C THR A 375 5.63 -18.45 5.61
N MET A 376 4.56 -18.95 5.00
CA MET A 376 3.20 -18.52 5.32
C MET A 376 2.81 -18.91 6.74
N ILE A 377 3.07 -20.14 7.18
CA ILE A 377 2.83 -20.57 8.54
C ILE A 377 3.59 -19.67 9.53
N ALA A 378 4.88 -19.42 9.31
CA ALA A 378 5.69 -18.55 10.17
C ALA A 378 5.09 -17.12 10.23
N SER A 379 4.63 -16.60 9.10
CA SER A 379 3.97 -15.28 9.01
C SER A 379 2.65 -15.22 9.77
N LEU A 380 1.87 -16.30 9.75
CA LEU A 380 0.62 -16.41 10.50
C LEU A 380 0.86 -16.54 12.01
N GLU A 381 1.87 -17.32 12.42
CA GLU A 381 2.26 -17.43 13.84
C GLU A 381 2.75 -16.07 14.40
N LEU A 382 3.52 -15.30 13.61
CA LEU A 382 3.91 -13.94 13.99
C LEU A 382 2.67 -13.03 14.14
N ALA A 383 1.72 -13.10 13.22
CA ALA A 383 0.47 -12.35 13.29
C ALA A 383 -0.31 -12.69 14.57
N LYS A 384 -0.47 -13.99 14.88
CA LYS A 384 -1.12 -14.45 16.12
C LYS A 384 -0.45 -13.88 17.37
N SER A 385 0.88 -13.92 17.44
CA SER A 385 1.60 -13.38 18.61
C SER A 385 1.33 -11.89 18.82
N ARG A 386 1.26 -11.09 17.74
CA ARG A 386 0.95 -9.66 17.79
C ARG A 386 -0.51 -9.39 18.13
N ILE A 387 -1.44 -10.18 17.58
CA ILE A 387 -2.86 -10.12 17.96
C ILE A 387 -3.04 -10.44 19.46
N GLN A 388 -2.30 -11.43 19.99
CA GLN A 388 -2.34 -11.75 21.42
C GLN A 388 -1.86 -10.58 22.28
N ILE A 389 -0.78 -9.88 21.87
CA ILE A 389 -0.33 -8.65 22.55
C ILE A 389 -1.45 -7.59 22.57
N MET A 390 -2.18 -7.44 21.45
CA MET A 390 -3.31 -6.50 21.39
C MET A 390 -4.44 -6.92 22.37
N ILE A 391 -4.77 -8.20 22.47
CA ILE A 391 -5.75 -8.73 23.42
C ILE A 391 -5.29 -8.48 24.86
N ASP A 392 -4.04 -8.78 25.19
CA ASP A 392 -3.46 -8.58 26.53
C ASP A 392 -3.47 -7.11 26.94
N LYS A 393 -3.40 -6.18 25.97
CA LYS A 393 -3.58 -4.74 26.17
C LYS A 393 -5.05 -4.30 26.29
N GLY A 394 -5.99 -5.21 26.21
CA GLY A 394 -7.42 -4.91 26.29
C GLY A 394 -8.00 -4.22 25.06
N MET A 395 -7.39 -4.42 23.90
CA MET A 395 -7.84 -3.83 22.62
C MET A 395 -8.99 -4.59 21.97
N ASP A 396 -9.32 -5.81 22.41
CA ASP A 396 -10.42 -6.58 21.83
C ASP A 396 -11.76 -5.91 22.15
N ASN A 397 -12.71 -6.07 21.25
CA ASN A 397 -14.05 -5.51 21.41
C ASN A 397 -15.02 -6.55 22.02
N GLU A 398 -16.25 -6.13 22.33
CA GLU A 398 -17.28 -7.00 22.92
C GLU A 398 -17.64 -8.21 22.02
N ALA A 399 -17.37 -8.12 20.71
CA ALA A 399 -17.57 -9.21 19.77
C ALA A 399 -16.40 -10.21 19.74
N ASN A 400 -15.36 -10.00 20.55
CA ASN A 400 -14.13 -10.80 20.57
C ASN A 400 -13.50 -10.94 19.16
N MET A 401 -13.44 -9.86 18.43
CA MET A 401 -12.98 -9.85 17.03
C MET A 401 -11.52 -10.30 16.91
N LEU A 402 -10.64 -9.85 17.81
CA LEU A 402 -9.23 -10.25 17.82
C LEU A 402 -9.07 -11.75 18.15
N GLN A 403 -9.85 -12.27 19.10
CA GLN A 403 -9.85 -13.71 19.38
C GLN A 403 -10.35 -14.51 18.16
N GLY A 404 -11.39 -14.04 17.48
CA GLY A 404 -11.87 -14.64 16.23
C GLY A 404 -10.80 -14.71 15.14
N LEU A 405 -9.93 -13.70 15.04
CA LEU A 405 -8.80 -13.69 14.11
C LEU A 405 -7.73 -14.72 14.49
N ILE A 406 -7.46 -14.94 15.77
CA ILE A 406 -6.57 -16.04 16.23
C ILE A 406 -7.14 -17.39 15.81
N ASP A 407 -8.43 -17.61 16.02
CA ASP A 407 -9.09 -18.88 15.65
C ASP A 407 -9.04 -19.10 14.12
N LEU A 408 -9.21 -18.04 13.32
CA LEU A 408 -9.04 -18.10 11.85
C LEU A 408 -7.60 -18.41 11.45
N ALA A 409 -6.60 -17.81 12.12
CA ALA A 409 -5.20 -18.10 11.88
C ALA A 409 -4.86 -19.57 12.18
N ASP A 410 -5.34 -20.09 13.33
CA ASP A 410 -5.14 -21.49 13.70
C ASP A 410 -5.75 -22.45 12.68
N LYS A 411 -6.96 -22.15 12.22
CA LYS A 411 -7.62 -22.90 11.16
C LYS A 411 -6.77 -22.86 9.87
N ARG A 412 -6.33 -21.68 9.45
CA ARG A 412 -5.54 -21.53 8.21
C ARG A 412 -4.19 -22.26 8.29
N ILE A 413 -3.52 -22.18 9.43
CA ILE A 413 -2.28 -22.94 9.68
C ILE A 413 -2.53 -24.44 9.60
N ALA A 414 -3.64 -24.93 10.15
CA ALA A 414 -3.99 -26.35 10.09
C ALA A 414 -4.28 -26.80 8.66
N GLU A 415 -5.00 -26.02 7.86
CA GLU A 415 -5.28 -26.29 6.43
C GLU A 415 -3.97 -26.39 5.63
N ILE A 416 -3.01 -25.48 5.84
CA ILE A 416 -1.71 -25.52 5.18
C ILE A 416 -0.92 -26.77 5.64
N LYS A 417 -0.82 -27.02 6.95
CA LYS A 417 -0.09 -28.17 7.50
C LYS A 417 -0.64 -29.52 7.06
N SER A 418 -1.95 -29.63 6.88
CA SER A 418 -2.58 -30.86 6.39
C SER A 418 -2.45 -31.07 4.88
N GLY A 419 -2.10 -30.02 4.13
CA GLY A 419 -2.09 -30.02 2.67
C GLY A 419 -3.50 -29.95 2.06
N GLU A 420 -4.54 -29.74 2.88
CA GLU A 420 -5.92 -29.55 2.38
C GLU A 420 -6.02 -28.29 1.52
N GLU A 421 -5.46 -27.20 2.01
CA GLU A 421 -5.33 -25.94 1.27
C GLU A 421 -3.94 -25.33 1.49
N PRO A 422 -2.95 -25.61 0.62
CA PRO A 422 -1.61 -25.04 0.75
C PRO A 422 -1.60 -23.52 0.67
N ALA A 423 -0.49 -22.86 0.96
CA ALA A 423 -0.33 -21.43 0.79
C ALA A 423 -0.73 -20.99 -0.64
N LEU A 424 -1.25 -19.77 -0.76
CA LEU A 424 -1.75 -19.25 -2.03
C LEU A 424 -0.65 -19.24 -3.10
N ALA A 425 -0.92 -19.88 -4.21
CA ALA A 425 -0.07 -19.89 -5.41
C ALA A 425 -0.93 -19.81 -6.67
N PRO A 426 -0.43 -19.24 -7.77
CA PRO A 426 -1.11 -19.28 -9.07
C PRO A 426 -1.08 -20.70 -9.64
N ASP A 427 -1.91 -20.95 -10.65
CA ASP A 427 -1.82 -22.17 -11.45
C ASP A 427 -0.63 -22.09 -12.42
N ASP A 428 -0.07 -23.23 -12.79
CA ASP A 428 1.12 -23.31 -13.67
C ASP A 428 0.87 -22.64 -15.05
N ASN A 429 -0.36 -22.71 -15.54
CA ASN A 429 -0.78 -22.15 -16.82
C ASN A 429 -1.58 -20.85 -16.69
N ALA A 430 -1.46 -20.17 -15.53
CA ALA A 430 -2.04 -18.83 -15.34
C ALA A 430 -1.49 -17.84 -16.36
N LYS A 431 -2.33 -16.91 -16.82
CA LYS A 431 -1.94 -15.87 -17.77
C LYS A 431 -1.83 -14.52 -17.07
N TYR A 432 -0.72 -13.85 -17.31
CA TYR A 432 -0.43 -12.53 -16.79
C TYR A 432 -0.45 -11.48 -17.91
N TYR A 433 -0.77 -10.24 -17.55
CA TYR A 433 -0.63 -9.11 -18.48
C TYR A 433 0.83 -8.95 -18.94
N ALA A 434 1.75 -9.06 -17.99
CA ALA A 434 3.20 -9.02 -18.22
C ALA A 434 3.92 -9.86 -17.15
N GLU A 435 5.13 -10.31 -17.50
CA GLU A 435 6.07 -10.91 -16.55
C GLU A 435 7.33 -10.04 -16.48
N VAL A 436 7.70 -9.64 -15.27
CA VAL A 436 8.85 -8.78 -14.96
C VAL A 436 9.89 -9.61 -14.23
N VAL A 437 11.11 -9.64 -14.75
CA VAL A 437 12.22 -10.38 -14.13
C VAL A 437 13.24 -9.38 -13.59
N ILE A 438 13.45 -9.39 -12.28
CA ILE A 438 14.41 -8.51 -11.62
C ILE A 438 15.73 -9.23 -11.45
N ASP A 439 16.78 -8.62 -11.98
CA ASP A 439 18.15 -9.13 -11.90
C ASP A 439 18.86 -8.54 -10.67
N LEU A 440 18.95 -9.35 -9.60
CA LEU A 440 19.58 -8.95 -8.34
C LEU A 440 21.08 -8.69 -8.50
N ASP A 441 21.75 -9.38 -9.45
CA ASP A 441 23.19 -9.20 -9.68
C ASP A 441 23.52 -7.81 -10.23
N GLN A 442 22.53 -7.10 -10.80
CA GLN A 442 22.68 -5.72 -11.29
C GLN A 442 22.46 -4.64 -10.23
N ILE A 443 22.16 -5.02 -8.99
CA ILE A 443 21.93 -4.07 -7.89
C ILE A 443 23.20 -4.06 -7.02
N ASP A 444 24.09 -3.11 -7.28
CA ASP A 444 25.43 -3.06 -6.67
C ASP A 444 25.58 -2.01 -5.56
N GLU A 445 24.63 -1.09 -5.46
CA GLU A 445 24.64 0.01 -4.51
C GLU A 445 23.21 0.43 -4.11
N PRO A 446 23.03 1.13 -2.96
CA PRO A 446 21.72 1.58 -2.51
C PRO A 446 20.98 2.41 -3.56
N MET A 447 19.68 2.17 -3.67
CA MET A 447 18.82 2.79 -4.68
C MET A 447 17.92 3.83 -4.05
N ILE A 448 17.97 5.06 -4.56
CA ILE A 448 17.22 6.21 -4.08
C ILE A 448 16.07 6.51 -5.02
N ALA A 449 14.86 6.63 -4.48
CA ALA A 449 13.73 7.17 -5.23
C ALA A 449 13.66 8.69 -5.05
N ASP A 450 13.65 9.40 -6.19
CA ASP A 450 13.72 10.85 -6.29
C ASP A 450 12.51 11.38 -7.08
N PRO A 451 11.70 12.30 -6.55
CA PRO A 451 10.60 12.92 -7.29
C PRO A 451 11.09 13.88 -8.40
N ASP A 452 12.41 14.13 -8.45
CA ASP A 452 13.08 14.98 -9.46
C ASP A 452 12.41 16.35 -9.66
N VAL A 453 12.05 16.98 -8.52
CA VAL A 453 11.28 18.24 -8.50
C VAL A 453 11.96 19.41 -9.18
N ASN A 454 13.28 19.33 -9.34
CA ASN A 454 14.10 20.36 -9.96
C ASN A 454 14.43 20.08 -11.42
N ASN A 455 13.90 18.98 -12.02
CA ASN A 455 14.10 18.70 -13.42
C ASN A 455 13.57 19.84 -14.28
N GLU A 456 14.36 20.30 -15.26
CA GLU A 456 13.98 21.37 -16.18
C GLU A 456 12.78 20.95 -17.04
N ASP A 457 12.71 19.68 -17.42
CA ASP A 457 11.57 19.09 -18.10
C ASP A 457 10.44 18.84 -17.09
N VAL A 458 9.42 19.70 -17.12
CA VAL A 458 8.27 19.65 -16.21
C VAL A 458 7.52 18.30 -16.29
N SER A 459 7.56 17.63 -17.44
CA SER A 459 6.91 16.33 -17.63
C SER A 459 7.58 15.20 -16.83
N LYS A 460 8.86 15.39 -16.47
CA LYS A 460 9.64 14.45 -15.66
C LYS A 460 9.59 14.74 -14.16
N ARG A 461 9.04 15.90 -13.76
CA ARG A 461 8.87 16.22 -12.34
C ARG A 461 7.82 15.34 -11.72
N TYR A 462 8.05 14.91 -10.48
CA TYR A 462 7.12 14.08 -9.72
C TYR A 462 6.79 12.73 -10.39
N THR A 463 7.61 12.29 -11.34
CA THR A 463 7.50 10.95 -11.85
C THR A 463 8.17 10.01 -10.84
N HIS A 464 7.43 9.00 -10.39
CA HIS A 464 7.98 7.92 -9.53
C HIS A 464 8.98 7.04 -10.29
N ASP A 465 9.41 7.50 -11.45
CA ASP A 465 10.22 6.77 -12.41
C ASP A 465 11.71 7.09 -12.24
N VAL A 466 12.04 8.03 -11.35
CA VAL A 466 13.43 8.43 -11.12
C VAL A 466 13.99 7.65 -9.96
N ILE A 467 14.58 6.51 -10.27
CA ILE A 467 15.33 5.68 -9.32
C ILE A 467 16.80 5.76 -9.69
N ARG A 468 17.63 6.24 -8.77
CA ARG A 468 19.06 6.47 -8.99
C ARG A 468 19.91 5.77 -7.92
N PRO A 469 21.12 5.30 -8.27
CA PRO A 469 22.04 4.77 -7.29
C PRO A 469 22.59 5.87 -6.38
N VAL A 470 23.03 5.49 -5.17
CA VAL A 470 23.57 6.45 -4.19
C VAL A 470 24.75 7.24 -4.73
N SER A 471 25.56 6.64 -5.59
CA SER A 471 26.72 7.30 -6.24
C SER A 471 26.34 8.55 -7.04
N TYR A 472 25.09 8.66 -7.51
CA TYR A 472 24.58 9.88 -8.16
C TYR A 472 24.51 11.07 -7.18
N TYR A 473 24.33 10.82 -5.90
CA TYR A 473 24.17 11.82 -4.85
C TYR A 473 25.41 12.00 -3.99
N ASP A 474 26.52 11.36 -4.31
CA ASP A 474 27.76 11.37 -3.53
C ASP A 474 28.14 12.79 -3.07
N GLY A 475 28.30 12.95 -1.76
CA GLY A 475 28.65 14.22 -1.11
C GLY A 475 27.55 15.28 -1.06
N LYS A 476 26.35 15.04 -1.64
CA LYS A 476 25.23 15.97 -1.54
C LYS A 476 24.82 16.13 -0.07
N PRO A 477 24.68 17.37 0.45
CA PRO A 477 24.27 17.61 1.83
C PRO A 477 22.92 16.99 2.17
N VAL A 478 22.75 16.55 3.41
CA VAL A 478 21.50 16.07 4.01
C VAL A 478 21.20 16.90 5.24
N ASP A 479 20.01 17.47 5.31
CA ASP A 479 19.57 18.36 6.39
C ASP A 479 18.71 17.63 7.43
N LEU A 480 18.05 16.52 7.05
CA LEU A 480 17.27 15.70 7.96
C LEU A 480 17.13 14.27 7.43
N GLY A 481 17.23 13.29 8.33
CA GLY A 481 16.88 11.90 8.09
C GLY A 481 15.63 11.47 8.85
N PHE A 482 14.79 10.67 8.20
CA PHE A 482 13.61 10.11 8.83
C PHE A 482 13.50 8.60 8.60
N VAL A 483 13.45 7.83 9.70
CA VAL A 483 13.11 6.40 9.66
C VAL A 483 11.76 6.18 10.32
N GLY A 484 10.78 5.80 9.53
CA GLY A 484 9.41 5.62 9.98
C GLY A 484 8.50 5.30 8.80
N SER A 485 7.21 5.33 9.01
CA SER A 485 6.15 5.02 8.06
C SER A 485 5.76 3.55 7.97
N CYS A 486 4.85 3.23 7.05
CA CYS A 486 4.27 1.90 6.90
C CYS A 486 5.27 0.83 6.41
N MET A 487 6.25 1.18 5.59
CA MET A 487 7.25 0.22 5.09
C MET A 487 8.23 -0.28 6.15
N VAL A 488 8.36 0.43 7.27
CA VAL A 488 9.30 0.08 8.33
C VAL A 488 8.77 -1.09 9.18
N HIS A 489 9.64 -1.99 9.56
CA HIS A 489 9.35 -3.14 10.40
C HIS A 489 10.34 -3.25 11.57
N LYS A 490 10.19 -4.25 12.45
CA LYS A 490 11.08 -4.45 13.60
C LYS A 490 12.56 -4.51 13.19
N GLY A 491 12.86 -5.22 12.11
CA GLY A 491 14.22 -5.36 11.58
C GLY A 491 14.89 -4.04 11.26
N ASP A 492 14.14 -3.04 10.76
CA ASP A 492 14.69 -1.70 10.52
C ASP A 492 15.19 -1.04 11.80
N MET A 493 14.42 -1.18 12.90
CA MET A 493 14.84 -0.64 14.21
C MET A 493 16.10 -1.36 14.73
N GLN A 494 16.20 -2.66 14.50
CA GLN A 494 17.39 -3.45 14.83
C GLN A 494 18.59 -3.06 13.97
N ILE A 495 18.38 -2.79 12.68
CA ILE A 495 19.42 -2.26 11.79
C ILE A 495 19.95 -0.92 12.32
N ILE A 496 19.08 0.01 12.75
CA ILE A 496 19.54 1.26 13.36
C ILE A 496 20.43 0.98 14.57
N ALA A 497 20.00 0.11 15.48
CA ALA A 497 20.77 -0.21 16.68
C ALA A 497 22.14 -0.83 16.33
N GLN A 498 22.21 -1.72 15.34
CA GLN A 498 23.47 -2.31 14.89
C GLN A 498 24.37 -1.28 14.19
N MET A 499 23.79 -0.40 13.35
CA MET A 499 24.51 0.71 12.70
C MET A 499 25.17 1.63 13.73
N LEU A 500 24.43 2.06 14.76
CA LEU A 500 24.96 2.95 15.80
C LEU A 500 26.12 2.29 16.56
N ARG A 501 25.99 1.01 16.93
CA ARG A 501 27.09 0.24 17.55
C ARG A 501 28.30 0.13 16.61
N ASN A 502 28.07 -0.08 15.34
CA ASN A 502 29.14 -0.25 14.35
C ASN A 502 29.87 1.08 14.11
N LEU A 503 29.14 2.17 13.96
CA LEU A 503 29.69 3.51 13.80
C LEU A 503 30.46 3.97 15.06
N GLU A 504 29.99 3.64 16.27
CA GLU A 504 30.74 3.90 17.49
C GLU A 504 32.10 3.15 17.51
N LYS A 505 32.13 1.89 17.04
CA LYS A 505 33.39 1.14 16.94
C LYS A 505 34.35 1.73 15.90
N LEU A 506 33.83 2.21 14.78
CA LEU A 506 34.64 2.76 13.69
C LEU A 506 35.21 4.15 14.05
N ASN A 507 34.43 4.97 14.71
CA ASN A 507 34.73 6.39 14.92
C ASN A 507 35.06 6.77 16.40
N GLY A 508 34.89 5.85 17.33
CA GLY A 508 35.04 6.11 18.78
C GLY A 508 33.82 6.76 19.42
N SER A 509 32.97 7.42 18.64
CA SER A 509 31.70 8.03 19.05
C SER A 509 30.73 8.11 17.89
N VAL A 510 29.46 8.33 18.18
CA VAL A 510 28.44 8.64 17.16
C VAL A 510 27.99 10.10 17.36
N GLU A 511 28.28 10.92 16.38
CA GLU A 511 27.82 12.31 16.31
C GLU A 511 26.96 12.50 15.05
N PHE A 512 25.77 13.03 15.22
CA PHE A 512 24.90 13.35 14.11
C PHE A 512 25.26 14.74 13.54
N LYS A 513 25.48 14.80 12.23
CA LYS A 513 25.68 16.06 11.50
C LYS A 513 24.38 16.63 10.96
N ALA A 514 23.35 15.79 10.86
CA ALA A 514 21.97 16.16 10.60
C ALA A 514 21.06 15.41 11.58
N PRO A 515 19.88 15.95 11.94
CA PRO A 515 18.94 15.26 12.80
C PRO A 515 18.46 13.93 12.21
N LEU A 516 18.34 12.91 13.06
CA LEU A 516 17.71 11.64 12.70
C LEU A 516 16.43 11.48 13.51
N VAL A 517 15.29 11.45 12.83
CA VAL A 517 13.98 11.21 13.46
C VAL A 517 13.58 9.76 13.22
N VAL A 518 13.33 9.02 14.28
CA VAL A 518 12.93 7.61 14.24
C VAL A 518 11.54 7.47 14.86
N ALA A 519 10.56 7.07 14.07
CA ALA A 519 9.20 6.79 14.52
C ALA A 519 8.88 5.31 14.26
N PRO A 520 8.89 4.44 15.30
CA PRO A 520 8.47 3.05 15.12
C PRO A 520 7.05 2.97 14.57
N PRO A 521 6.70 1.96 13.79
CA PRO A 521 5.37 1.91 13.20
C PRO A 521 4.25 1.57 14.20
N THR A 522 4.54 0.76 15.23
CA THR A 522 3.55 0.35 16.23
C THR A 522 4.15 0.22 17.63
N TYR A 523 3.31 0.32 18.66
CA TYR A 523 3.70 0.04 20.05
C TYR A 523 4.08 -1.43 20.27
N ASN A 524 3.49 -2.37 19.52
CA ASN A 524 3.88 -3.76 19.61
C ASN A 524 5.35 -3.96 19.24
N ILE A 525 5.83 -3.29 18.19
CA ILE A 525 7.24 -3.31 17.79
C ILE A 525 8.12 -2.69 18.87
N VAL A 526 7.69 -1.58 19.50
CA VAL A 526 8.44 -0.98 20.63
C VAL A 526 8.57 -1.95 21.81
N ASP A 527 7.50 -2.68 22.12
CA ASP A 527 7.51 -3.65 23.22
C ASP A 527 8.40 -4.87 22.91
N GLU A 528 8.34 -5.37 21.66
CA GLU A 528 9.25 -6.42 21.18
C GLU A 528 10.72 -5.96 21.32
N LEU A 529 11.06 -4.74 20.87
CA LEU A 529 12.41 -4.19 20.94
C LEU A 529 12.88 -4.00 22.38
N LYS A 530 11.98 -3.58 23.30
CA LYS A 530 12.29 -3.49 24.73
C LYS A 530 12.57 -4.85 25.35
N ALA A 531 11.78 -5.85 25.00
CA ALA A 531 11.97 -7.22 25.48
C ALA A 531 13.29 -7.84 25.00
N GLU A 532 13.77 -7.47 23.82
CA GLU A 532 15.01 -7.92 23.20
C GLU A 532 16.24 -7.06 23.58
N GLY A 533 16.03 -5.90 24.21
CA GLY A 533 17.11 -4.97 24.62
C GLY A 533 17.60 -4.05 23.49
N ASP A 534 17.01 -4.10 22.29
CA ASP A 534 17.40 -3.22 21.18
C ASP A 534 16.90 -1.79 21.38
N TRP A 535 15.78 -1.62 22.08
CA TRP A 535 15.29 -0.29 22.43
C TRP A 535 16.26 0.48 23.33
N ASP A 536 16.91 -0.18 24.29
CA ASP A 536 17.90 0.42 25.18
C ASP A 536 19.13 0.91 24.41
N VAL A 537 19.48 0.23 23.33
CA VAL A 537 20.57 0.68 22.44
C VAL A 537 20.18 1.95 21.72
N LEU A 538 18.98 2.04 21.16
CA LEU A 538 18.49 3.25 20.51
C LEU A 538 18.44 4.39 21.52
N ALA A 539 17.91 4.16 22.72
CA ALA A 539 17.80 5.13 23.79
C ALA A 539 19.16 5.66 24.26
N LYS A 540 20.21 4.83 24.26
CA LYS A 540 21.60 5.24 24.59
C LYS A 540 22.09 6.40 23.73
N TYR A 541 21.75 6.39 22.43
CA TYR A 541 22.22 7.40 21.47
C TYR A 541 21.20 8.53 21.25
N ALA A 542 19.99 8.40 21.80
CA ALA A 542 18.94 9.39 21.61
C ALA A 542 19.18 10.64 22.46
N GLY A 543 19.14 11.80 21.83
CA GLY A 543 19.05 13.08 22.52
C GLY A 543 17.62 13.45 22.94
N PHE A 544 16.64 12.80 22.32
CA PHE A 544 15.23 12.93 22.68
C PHE A 544 14.55 11.54 22.60
N GLN A 545 13.72 11.26 23.61
CA GLN A 545 12.84 10.10 23.63
C GLN A 545 11.43 10.51 24.06
N PHE A 546 10.42 10.03 23.37
CA PHE A 546 9.03 10.27 23.73
C PHE A 546 8.70 9.71 25.13
N ASP A 547 7.78 10.37 25.80
CA ASP A 547 7.25 9.97 27.11
C ASP A 547 5.72 9.89 27.02
N ASP A 548 5.16 8.69 27.11
CA ASP A 548 3.72 8.48 27.03
C ASP A 548 2.95 9.07 28.21
N ALA A 549 3.63 9.32 29.35
CA ALA A 549 3.02 9.96 30.50
C ALA A 549 2.79 11.47 30.30
N LYS A 550 3.41 12.06 29.26
CA LYS A 550 3.27 13.48 28.92
C LYS A 550 2.42 13.66 27.70
N PRO A 551 1.59 14.74 27.64
CA PRO A 551 0.97 15.12 26.38
C PRO A 551 2.06 15.36 25.33
N LYS A 552 1.74 15.06 24.06
CA LYS A 552 2.67 15.36 22.98
C LYS A 552 2.96 16.87 22.97
N GLU A 553 4.24 17.23 22.93
CA GLU A 553 4.66 18.61 22.72
C GLU A 553 4.14 19.13 21.38
N ALA A 554 4.03 20.45 21.25
CA ALA A 554 3.69 21.05 19.95
C ALA A 554 4.69 20.55 18.87
N ALA A 555 4.20 20.42 17.63
CA ALA A 555 5.04 20.03 16.52
C ALA A 555 6.32 20.89 16.47
N ARG A 556 7.46 20.24 16.28
CA ARG A 556 8.74 20.93 16.21
C ARG A 556 8.82 21.76 14.94
N THR A 557 9.34 22.96 15.09
CA THR A 557 9.65 23.85 13.97
C THR A 557 11.11 23.75 13.55
N LYS A 558 11.96 23.18 14.41
CA LYS A 558 13.39 22.96 14.17
C LYS A 558 13.85 21.70 14.88
N TYR A 559 14.86 21.06 14.31
CA TYR A 559 15.51 19.89 14.84
C TYR A 559 16.99 20.19 15.12
N ASP A 560 17.46 19.76 16.29
CA ASP A 560 18.90 19.74 16.62
C ASP A 560 19.53 18.48 15.99
N ASN A 561 20.85 18.49 15.80
CA ASN A 561 21.59 17.36 15.22
C ASN A 561 21.74 16.19 16.21
N ILE A 562 20.62 15.57 16.57
CA ILE A 562 20.54 14.44 17.51
C ILE A 562 19.61 13.35 16.92
N LEU A 563 19.60 12.19 17.58
CA LEU A 563 18.59 11.16 17.36
C LEU A 563 17.34 11.49 18.17
N TYR A 564 16.20 11.56 17.51
CA TYR A 564 14.86 11.65 18.08
C TYR A 564 14.17 10.29 18.01
N LEU A 565 13.81 9.72 19.16
CA LEU A 565 12.90 8.58 19.23
C LEU A 565 11.49 9.10 19.46
N GLU A 566 10.71 9.10 18.38
CA GLU A 566 9.33 9.59 18.39
C GLU A 566 8.34 8.49 18.72
N ARG A 567 7.10 8.88 19.09
CA ARG A 567 5.99 7.96 19.28
C ARG A 567 5.72 7.16 18.02
N PRO A 568 5.29 5.90 18.15
CA PRO A 568 4.80 5.14 17.01
C PRO A 568 3.80 5.93 16.19
N GLY A 569 3.89 5.83 14.84
CA GLY A 569 2.97 6.53 13.94
C GLY A 569 3.60 6.96 12.63
N CYS A 570 2.79 7.62 11.81
CA CYS A 570 3.23 8.10 10.49
C CYS A 570 4.21 9.29 10.54
N ASN A 571 4.13 10.10 11.59
CA ASN A 571 5.02 11.24 11.82
C ASN A 571 5.31 12.07 10.55
N LEU A 572 6.57 12.34 10.22
CA LEU A 572 6.99 13.12 9.04
C LEU A 572 6.45 12.57 7.71
N CYS A 573 6.21 11.27 7.58
CA CYS A 573 5.65 10.68 6.35
C CYS A 573 4.32 11.31 5.94
N MET A 574 3.48 11.75 6.89
CA MET A 574 2.19 12.38 6.56
C MET A 574 2.30 13.81 6.06
N GLY A 575 3.34 14.55 6.44
CA GLY A 575 3.55 15.93 6.01
C GLY A 575 2.52 16.96 6.50
N ASN A 576 1.52 16.53 7.24
CA ASN A 576 0.55 17.40 7.91
C ASN A 576 0.77 17.43 9.44
N GLN A 577 1.71 16.67 9.95
CA GLN A 577 2.09 16.62 11.34
C GLN A 577 3.30 17.51 11.60
N GLU A 578 4.44 17.11 11.11
CA GLU A 578 5.70 17.85 11.17
C GLU A 578 6.31 17.91 9.76
N LYS A 579 7.14 18.90 9.49
CA LYS A 579 7.85 19.07 8.23
C LYS A 579 9.26 19.60 8.48
N ALA A 580 10.18 19.22 7.61
CA ALA A 580 11.47 19.89 7.49
C ALA A 580 11.31 21.32 6.94
N GLU A 581 12.33 22.16 7.09
CA GLU A 581 12.28 23.55 6.66
C GLU A 581 12.32 23.69 5.12
N PRO A 582 11.81 24.81 4.58
CA PRO A 582 11.88 25.05 3.14
C PRO A 582 13.33 25.08 2.62
N GLY A 583 13.60 24.26 1.63
CA GLY A 583 14.93 24.14 1.01
C GLY A 583 15.79 23.02 1.57
N ASP A 584 15.32 22.30 2.60
CA ASP A 584 16.04 21.15 3.15
C ASP A 584 16.07 19.99 2.17
N THR A 585 17.15 19.22 2.22
CA THR A 585 17.28 17.90 1.60
C THR A 585 17.03 16.83 2.67
N VAL A 586 15.92 16.10 2.52
CA VAL A 586 15.52 15.05 3.45
C VAL A 586 15.72 13.70 2.82
N ILE A 587 16.39 12.77 3.52
CA ILE A 587 16.43 11.35 3.18
C ILE A 587 15.53 10.57 4.14
N ALA A 588 14.62 9.74 3.62
CA ALA A 588 13.61 9.08 4.43
C ALA A 588 13.32 7.65 3.99
N THR A 589 12.82 6.84 4.93
CA THR A 589 12.18 5.57 4.64
C THR A 589 10.68 5.72 4.35
N SER A 590 10.19 6.93 4.16
CA SER A 590 8.79 7.20 3.82
C SER A 590 8.34 6.42 2.58
N THR A 591 7.05 6.21 2.44
CA THR A 591 6.49 5.55 1.25
C THR A 591 5.99 6.52 0.21
N ARG A 592 5.83 7.78 0.54
CA ARG A 592 5.20 8.78 -0.33
C ARG A 592 6.24 9.72 -0.91
N LEU A 593 6.26 9.78 -2.22
CA LEU A 593 7.27 10.49 -3.00
C LEU A 593 6.63 11.63 -3.81
N PHE A 594 6.51 12.82 -3.22
CA PHE A 594 6.15 14.04 -3.93
C PHE A 594 6.58 15.30 -3.18
N GLN A 595 6.74 16.40 -3.91
CA GLN A 595 7.16 17.69 -3.34
C GLN A 595 6.20 18.17 -2.25
N GLY A 596 6.72 18.84 -1.24
CA GLY A 596 5.94 19.41 -0.15
C GLY A 596 5.40 18.41 0.86
N ARG A 597 5.73 17.11 0.69
CA ARG A 597 5.24 16.07 1.60
C ARG A 597 5.96 16.10 2.94
N VAL A 598 7.27 15.91 2.94
CA VAL A 598 8.13 15.88 4.13
C VAL A 598 8.78 17.24 4.38
N VAL A 599 9.04 17.99 3.33
CA VAL A 599 9.66 19.32 3.37
C VAL A 599 8.61 20.39 3.13
N ALA A 600 8.63 21.45 3.92
CA ALA A 600 7.74 22.59 3.69
C ALA A 600 8.13 23.32 2.39
N ASP A 601 7.14 23.69 1.58
CA ASP A 601 7.36 24.51 0.40
C ASP A 601 7.33 25.99 0.77
N SER A 602 8.21 26.78 0.15
CA SER A 602 8.09 28.23 0.10
C SER A 602 8.17 28.72 -1.35
N ALA A 603 7.74 29.97 -1.58
CA ALA A 603 7.82 30.59 -2.90
C ALA A 603 9.28 30.71 -3.41
N GLU A 604 10.24 30.79 -2.49
CA GLU A 604 11.66 31.04 -2.80
C GLU A 604 12.53 29.79 -2.74
N LYS A 605 12.15 28.78 -1.93
CA LYS A 605 12.94 27.59 -1.68
C LYS A 605 12.10 26.33 -1.82
N LYS A 606 12.54 25.44 -2.70
CA LYS A 606 12.01 24.09 -2.84
C LYS A 606 12.94 23.13 -2.13
N GLY A 607 12.42 22.34 -1.21
CA GLY A 607 13.16 21.27 -0.58
C GLY A 607 13.02 19.96 -1.37
N GLU A 608 13.89 19.03 -1.07
CA GLU A 608 13.90 17.71 -1.69
C GLU A 608 13.54 16.63 -0.66
N SER A 609 12.71 15.69 -1.07
CA SER A 609 12.36 14.51 -0.27
C SER A 609 12.79 13.27 -1.03
N LEU A 610 13.91 12.68 -0.63
CA LEU A 610 14.51 11.51 -1.24
C LEU A 610 14.21 10.27 -0.41
N LEU A 611 13.92 9.14 -1.03
CA LEU A 611 13.59 7.90 -0.32
C LEU A 611 14.70 6.86 -0.49
N GLY A 612 15.14 6.29 0.65
CA GLY A 612 16.20 5.28 0.67
C GLY A 612 15.98 4.24 1.75
N SER A 613 16.88 3.25 1.82
CA SER A 613 16.88 2.21 2.83
C SER A 613 17.29 2.74 4.22
N THR A 614 16.87 2.05 5.26
CA THR A 614 17.16 2.43 6.66
C THR A 614 18.65 2.65 6.92
N PRO A 615 19.58 1.75 6.52
CA PRO A 615 20.99 1.98 6.75
C PRO A 615 21.53 3.22 6.01
N LEU A 616 21.01 3.51 4.82
CA LEU A 616 21.39 4.71 4.08
C LEU A 616 20.97 5.99 4.79
N VAL A 617 19.74 6.04 5.33
CA VAL A 617 19.23 7.18 6.09
C VAL A 617 20.10 7.44 7.33
N VAL A 618 20.38 6.39 8.12
CA VAL A 618 21.22 6.52 9.34
C VAL A 618 22.61 7.04 9.01
N LEU A 619 23.27 6.45 8.03
CA LEU A 619 24.63 6.87 7.66
C LEU A 619 24.66 8.30 7.13
N SER A 620 23.70 8.67 6.29
CA SER A 620 23.63 10.03 5.72
C SER A 620 23.48 11.10 6.82
N THR A 621 22.72 10.83 7.89
CA THR A 621 22.58 11.80 9.01
C THR A 621 23.83 11.90 9.87
N VAL A 622 24.55 10.81 10.06
CA VAL A 622 25.85 10.84 10.78
C VAL A 622 26.91 11.60 9.97
N LEU A 623 26.91 11.45 8.66
CA LEU A 623 27.83 12.17 7.77
C LEU A 623 27.38 13.61 7.46
N GLY A 624 26.08 13.94 7.56
CA GLY A 624 25.48 15.20 7.11
C GLY A 624 25.44 15.31 5.59
N ARG A 625 25.60 14.19 4.89
CA ARG A 625 25.63 14.10 3.42
C ARG A 625 25.38 12.66 2.97
N PHE A 626 25.08 12.48 1.72
CA PHE A 626 25.07 11.14 1.13
C PHE A 626 26.47 10.52 1.16
N PRO A 627 26.58 9.23 1.54
CA PRO A 627 27.86 8.52 1.56
C PRO A 627 28.30 8.14 0.14
N THR A 628 29.60 7.93 -0.04
CA THR A 628 30.11 7.13 -1.16
C THR A 628 29.68 5.67 -0.98
N THR A 629 29.65 4.92 -2.08
CA THR A 629 29.35 3.47 -2.03
C THR A 629 30.32 2.73 -1.11
N GLU A 630 31.59 3.14 -1.04
CA GLU A 630 32.60 2.51 -0.17
C GLU A 630 32.38 2.83 1.31
N GLU A 631 32.05 4.08 1.67
CA GLU A 631 31.68 4.45 3.02
C GLU A 631 30.44 3.68 3.48
N TYR A 632 29.45 3.52 2.60
CA TYR A 632 28.27 2.74 2.90
C TYR A 632 28.60 1.28 3.18
N LYS A 633 29.37 0.61 2.31
CA LYS A 633 29.81 -0.77 2.50
C LYS A 633 30.55 -1.00 3.83
N GLN A 634 31.42 -0.06 4.18
CA GLN A 634 32.15 -0.12 5.47
C GLN A 634 31.19 0.03 6.67
N ALA A 635 30.24 0.95 6.60
CA ALA A 635 29.30 1.21 7.68
C ALA A 635 28.36 0.02 7.95
N VAL A 636 27.93 -0.68 6.89
CA VAL A 636 27.02 -1.83 7.02
C VAL A 636 27.73 -3.18 7.18
N ALA A 637 29.06 -3.19 7.18
CA ALA A 637 29.82 -4.43 7.28
C ALA A 637 29.48 -5.22 8.56
N GLY A 638 29.05 -6.47 8.41
CA GLY A 638 28.66 -7.34 9.52
C GLY A 638 27.32 -6.99 10.18
N ILE A 639 26.51 -6.11 9.55
CA ILE A 639 25.15 -5.82 9.99
C ILE A 639 24.19 -6.80 9.34
N ASP A 640 23.23 -7.29 10.11
CA ASP A 640 22.17 -8.16 9.61
C ASP A 640 21.08 -7.31 8.93
N LEU A 641 21.31 -6.97 7.67
CA LEU A 641 20.36 -6.27 6.84
C LEU A 641 19.21 -7.19 6.43
N THR A 642 18.06 -6.64 6.09
CA THR A 642 16.95 -7.43 5.54
C THR A 642 17.36 -8.05 4.20
N LYS A 643 17.55 -9.37 4.21
CA LYS A 643 17.99 -10.14 3.05
C LYS A 643 16.81 -10.77 2.33
N PHE A 644 16.96 -10.86 1.02
CA PHE A 644 16.03 -11.54 0.14
C PHE A 644 16.78 -12.61 -0.65
N ALA A 645 16.28 -13.84 -0.60
CA ALA A 645 16.71 -14.93 -1.46
C ALA A 645 15.51 -15.36 -2.31
N PRO A 646 15.59 -15.25 -3.65
CA PRO A 646 14.51 -15.72 -4.52
C PRO A 646 14.33 -17.24 -4.31
N PRO A 647 13.11 -17.76 -4.50
CA PRO A 647 12.87 -19.20 -4.51
C PRO A 647 13.82 -19.86 -5.52
N SER A 648 14.43 -20.97 -5.14
CA SER A 648 15.15 -21.79 -6.11
C SER A 648 14.16 -22.27 -7.19
N GLU A 649 14.62 -22.48 -8.43
CA GLU A 649 13.77 -23.01 -9.50
C GLU A 649 13.12 -24.37 -9.11
N ASP A 650 13.77 -25.13 -8.23
CA ASP A 650 13.26 -26.39 -7.67
C ASP A 650 12.17 -26.17 -6.58
N LEU A 651 12.07 -24.98 -6.00
CA LEU A 651 11.04 -24.56 -5.04
C LEU A 651 9.90 -23.78 -5.71
N ALA A 652 9.93 -23.57 -7.03
CA ALA A 652 8.74 -23.21 -7.76
C ALA A 652 7.70 -24.28 -7.40
N VAL A 653 6.75 -23.90 -6.53
CA VAL A 653 5.72 -24.80 -6.01
C VAL A 653 5.11 -25.53 -7.20
N LYS A 654 5.44 -26.78 -7.37
CA LYS A 654 4.71 -27.66 -8.26
C LYS A 654 3.49 -28.11 -7.45
N PRO A 655 2.32 -27.50 -7.61
CA PRO A 655 1.13 -28.00 -6.95
C PRO A 655 0.90 -29.41 -7.50
N LYS A 656 0.93 -30.41 -6.66
CA LYS A 656 0.27 -31.67 -6.95
C LYS A 656 -1.23 -31.39 -6.85
N PHE A 657 -1.83 -30.87 -7.89
CA PHE A 657 -3.27 -30.79 -8.00
C PHE A 657 -3.76 -31.78 -9.06
N GLU A 658 -4.54 -32.73 -8.60
CA GLU A 658 -5.52 -33.40 -9.42
C GLU A 658 -6.61 -32.36 -9.77
N ALA A 659 -7.01 -32.31 -11.03
CA ALA A 659 -7.81 -31.26 -11.68
C ALA A 659 -9.30 -31.23 -11.29
N ASP A 660 -9.67 -31.46 -10.04
CA ASP A 660 -11.08 -31.52 -9.61
C ASP A 660 -11.36 -30.78 -8.29
N VAL A 661 -10.79 -29.60 -8.09
CA VAL A 661 -11.26 -28.77 -6.99
C VAL A 661 -12.39 -27.87 -7.49
N ALA A 662 -13.61 -28.29 -7.21
CA ALA A 662 -14.78 -27.42 -7.39
C ALA A 662 -14.54 -26.10 -6.63
N VAL A 663 -14.64 -24.97 -7.34
CA VAL A 663 -14.48 -23.63 -6.77
C VAL A 663 -15.52 -23.47 -5.67
N LYS A 664 -15.12 -23.59 -4.40
CA LYS A 664 -16.01 -23.30 -3.27
C LYS A 664 -16.22 -21.78 -3.23
N ARG A 665 -17.43 -21.34 -3.55
CA ARG A 665 -17.90 -19.96 -3.40
C ARG A 665 -18.70 -19.81 -2.13
N VAL A 666 -18.51 -18.69 -1.44
CA VAL A 666 -19.23 -18.37 -0.17
C VAL A 666 -20.64 -17.82 -0.48
#